data_5e0f58173f42d38b8df590eb891022f2
#
_entry.id   5e0f58173f42d38b8df590eb891022f2
#
_cell.length_a   1.000
_cell.length_b   1.000
_cell.length_c   1.000
_cell.angle_alpha   90.00
_cell.angle_beta   90.00
_cell.angle_gamma   90.00
#
_symmetry.space_group_name_H-M   'P 1'
#
loop_
_entity.id
_entity.type
_entity.pdbx_description
1 polymer ?
#
loop_
_entity_poly.entity_id
_entity_poly.type
_entity_poly.pdbx_seq_one_letter_code
_entity_poly.pdbx_strand_id
1 'polypeptide(L)'
;MIDKITIKGARQHNLKNIDIELPKNEFIVITGVSGSGKSSLAFDTIYSEGQRRYVESLSAYARQFIGQMNKPEVDSIEGLSPAISIEQKTTNRNPRSTVGTITEVYDYLRLLFAHIGTAHCPICHTTVEKQSVDEIVESVMTKFDDGSKIILLAPVVKDKKGTHKNIFLNLFKKGFVRARVNGEVLYLEDEIELDKNKKHNIEVVVDRLVLKKDDKDFESRLTQSIETAIDLSNGKLIINDGKNDYLYSENYSCPNHEDVSIPELNPRLFSFNAPYGACPECKGLGKKLEVDENKLIENPELSIEDGGMYIPGAMARKGYSWEIFKAMAKVAKIDLTKPVKDLSKKELDIIFYGYDEKFRFDYTGGEFDFHGYKEYEGAVKNLERRYYESFSEAQKEEIENRYMVERICKVCNGKRLKDEVLAVTVNGKNIMEICDMSIKNSLDFFMNMNLTEKQEKIAKEILKEIRERLTFMTNVGLDYLTLSRETKTLSGGESQRIRLATQIGSGLTGVLYVLDEPSIGLHQKDNDKLLATLNRLKELGNTLIVVEHDEDTMMQADKILDIGPGAGEFGGDIVAFGSPKEIMKNKNSITGKFLSGKEAIEVPKKRRKWDKTIKLYGAKGNNLKNIDVEFPLGVMTVVTGVSGSGKSTLVNSTLYPVLFNKLNKGKLYPLEYKKIEGLDALEKVINIDQTPIGRTPRSNPATYTKLFDDIRDIFAETQDAKLHGFQKGRFSFNVKGGRCEACQGAGILKIEMNFLPDVYVECEVCKGKRYNKETLDVYYKGKNIYDVLEMSVLEAYEFFKNIPSLERRLKVLIDVGLDYIKLGQPATTLSGGEAQRIKLATELSKMSKGNTVYILDEPTTGLHFQDIKKLLEVLNRLLEKGNTVIIIEHNLDVIKTADHIIDIGVDGGENGGTVVATGTPEEIAKSKKSYTGKYIAKILKSKKK
;
A
#
# COMPACT_ATOMS: atom_id res chain seq x y z
N MET A 1 20.40 29.10 26.52
CA MET A 1 19.66 28.44 25.44
C MET A 1 18.19 28.84 25.54
N ILE A 2 17.50 28.99 24.45
CA ILE A 2 16.05 29.29 24.48
C ILE A 2 15.32 27.97 24.80
N ASP A 3 14.79 27.86 26.03
CA ASP A 3 14.16 26.62 26.54
C ASP A 3 12.67 26.50 26.19
N LYS A 4 12.17 27.40 25.34
CA LYS A 4 10.76 27.47 24.94
C LYS A 4 10.61 27.74 23.46
N ILE A 5 9.51 27.31 22.89
CA ILE A 5 8.99 27.73 21.59
C ILE A 5 7.92 28.78 21.87
N THR A 6 8.13 30.02 21.46
CA THR A 6 7.19 31.12 21.68
C THR A 6 6.45 31.41 20.37
N ILE A 7 5.15 31.29 20.36
CA ILE A 7 4.27 31.54 19.22
C ILE A 7 3.43 32.77 19.55
N LYS A 8 3.38 33.73 18.62
CA LYS A 8 2.56 34.94 18.74
C LYS A 8 1.69 35.14 17.51
N GLY A 9 0.43 35.36 17.74
CA GLY A 9 -0.51 35.75 16.71
C GLY A 9 -0.80 34.66 15.67
N ALA A 10 -0.92 33.39 16.05
CA ALA A 10 -1.29 32.32 15.13
C ALA A 10 -2.75 32.42 14.70
N ARG A 11 -2.99 32.59 13.37
CA ARG A 11 -4.32 32.83 12.76
C ARG A 11 -4.63 31.87 11.63
N GLN A 12 -3.84 30.81 11.48
CA GLN A 12 -4.01 29.85 10.39
C GLN A 12 -5.38 29.16 10.47
N HIS A 13 -6.14 29.19 9.37
CA HIS A 13 -7.49 28.62 9.28
C HIS A 13 -8.46 29.20 10.30
N ASN A 14 -8.86 28.40 11.30
CA ASN A 14 -9.82 28.81 12.33
C ASN A 14 -9.17 29.25 13.65
N LEU A 15 -7.84 29.34 13.72
CA LEU A 15 -7.14 29.81 14.92
C LEU A 15 -7.42 31.30 15.19
N LYS A 16 -7.72 31.65 16.45
CA LYS A 16 -8.12 32.97 16.88
C LYS A 16 -7.00 33.76 17.54
N ASN A 17 -5.95 34.05 16.74
CA ASN A 17 -4.81 34.87 17.19
C ASN A 17 -4.13 34.31 18.45
N ILE A 18 -3.74 33.04 18.38
CA ILE A 18 -3.19 32.29 19.51
C ILE A 18 -1.80 32.78 19.86
N ASP A 19 -1.60 33.10 21.15
CA ASP A 19 -0.31 33.31 21.79
C ASP A 19 -0.03 32.19 22.79
N ILE A 20 1.13 31.49 22.64
CA ILE A 20 1.50 30.38 23.52
C ILE A 20 3.00 30.19 23.61
N GLU A 21 3.45 29.77 24.80
CA GLU A 21 4.81 29.31 25.06
C GLU A 21 4.81 27.79 25.32
N LEU A 22 5.51 27.03 24.49
CA LEU A 22 5.66 25.59 24.61
C LEU A 22 7.07 25.25 25.13
N PRO A 23 7.24 24.49 26.20
CA PRO A 23 8.55 24.08 26.70
C PRO A 23 9.22 23.12 25.71
N LYS A 24 10.56 23.19 25.63
CA LYS A 24 11.36 22.23 24.86
C LYS A 24 11.68 20.98 25.68
N ASN A 25 12.05 19.92 24.97
CA ASN A 25 12.43 18.63 25.56
C ASN A 25 11.31 18.01 26.43
N GLU A 26 10.07 18.34 26.13
CA GLU A 26 8.88 17.78 26.77
C GLU A 26 8.01 17.06 25.75
N PHE A 27 7.16 16.17 26.26
CA PHE A 27 6.13 15.49 25.53
C PHE A 27 4.81 16.27 25.71
N ILE A 28 4.39 16.98 24.66
CA ILE A 28 3.23 17.87 24.62
C ILE A 28 2.17 17.23 23.76
N VAL A 29 0.97 17.02 24.32
CA VAL A 29 -0.20 16.55 23.57
C VAL A 29 -1.11 17.73 23.25
N ILE A 30 -1.47 17.89 21.97
CA ILE A 30 -2.49 18.83 21.51
C ILE A 30 -3.79 18.04 21.30
N THR A 31 -4.83 18.41 22.02
CA THR A 31 -6.12 17.74 21.99
C THR A 31 -7.29 18.73 21.85
N GLY A 32 -8.50 18.22 21.73
CA GLY A 32 -9.74 18.99 21.58
C GLY A 32 -10.72 18.33 20.61
N VAL A 33 -11.91 18.81 20.45
CA VAL A 33 -12.93 18.26 19.55
C VAL A 33 -12.47 18.26 18.08
N SER A 34 -13.07 17.41 17.24
CA SER A 34 -12.77 17.39 15.80
C SER A 34 -13.08 18.76 15.19
N GLY A 35 -12.16 19.28 14.33
CA GLY A 35 -12.30 20.61 13.72
C GLY A 35 -12.00 21.80 14.65
N SER A 36 -11.43 21.59 15.86
CA SER A 36 -11.11 22.69 16.79
C SER A 36 -9.86 23.50 16.41
N GLY A 37 -9.04 23.06 15.43
CA GLY A 37 -7.82 23.78 15.03
C GLY A 37 -6.50 23.12 15.47
N LYS A 38 -6.54 21.90 16.02
CA LYS A 38 -5.35 21.15 16.46
C LYS A 38 -4.28 21.01 15.37
N SER A 39 -4.68 20.47 14.22
CA SER A 39 -3.78 20.27 13.08
C SER A 39 -3.33 21.59 12.48
N SER A 40 -4.18 22.63 12.49
CA SER A 40 -3.81 23.99 12.05
C SER A 40 -2.68 24.58 12.89
N LEU A 41 -2.66 24.33 14.21
CA LEU A 41 -1.56 24.79 15.07
C LEU A 41 -0.33 23.91 14.92
N ALA A 42 -0.49 22.57 15.01
CA ALA A 42 0.64 21.62 15.04
C ALA A 42 1.36 21.55 13.68
N PHE A 43 0.60 21.35 12.59
CA PHE A 43 1.16 21.10 11.26
C PHE A 43 1.22 22.36 10.39
N ASP A 44 0.09 23.06 10.21
CA ASP A 44 0.02 24.19 9.30
C ASP A 44 0.71 25.45 9.85
N THR A 45 0.97 25.52 11.17
CA THR A 45 1.68 26.65 11.80
C THR A 45 3.08 26.25 12.28
N ILE A 46 3.21 25.38 13.29
CA ILE A 46 4.50 25.08 13.95
C ILE A 46 5.43 24.31 13.02
N TYR A 47 4.97 23.18 12.48
CA TYR A 47 5.77 22.36 11.58
C TYR A 47 6.09 23.08 10.28
N SER A 48 5.10 23.71 9.65
CA SER A 48 5.26 24.44 8.39
C SER A 48 6.32 25.56 8.49
N GLU A 49 6.31 26.34 9.57
CA GLU A 49 7.33 27.38 9.80
C GLU A 49 8.70 26.78 10.08
N GLY A 50 8.79 25.69 10.85
CA GLY A 50 10.03 24.98 11.11
C GLY A 50 10.68 24.45 9.83
N GLN A 51 9.88 23.84 8.98
CA GLN A 51 10.31 23.31 7.69
C GLN A 51 10.69 24.45 6.72
N ARG A 52 9.90 25.53 6.66
CA ARG A 52 10.19 26.70 5.83
C ARG A 52 11.57 27.29 6.17
N ARG A 53 11.88 27.50 7.46
CA ARG A 53 13.19 27.99 7.89
C ARG A 53 14.33 27.05 7.55
N TYR A 54 14.09 25.73 7.68
CA TYR A 54 15.08 24.75 7.28
C TYR A 54 15.36 24.81 5.78
N VAL A 55 14.31 24.86 4.94
CA VAL A 55 14.45 24.99 3.47
C VAL A 55 15.13 26.30 3.09
N GLU A 56 14.82 27.41 3.76
CA GLU A 56 15.49 28.70 3.52
C GLU A 56 16.98 28.67 3.85
N SER A 57 17.42 27.84 4.78
CA SER A 57 18.83 27.64 5.12
C SER A 57 19.62 26.87 4.06
N LEU A 58 18.94 26.17 3.14
CA LEU A 58 19.56 25.40 2.08
C LEU A 58 20.07 26.30 0.93
N SER A 59 20.95 25.74 0.08
CA SER A 59 21.44 26.45 -1.10
C SER A 59 20.31 26.83 -2.07
N ALA A 60 20.49 27.89 -2.87
CA ALA A 60 19.51 28.32 -3.87
C ALA A 60 19.16 27.20 -4.86
N TYR A 61 20.13 26.34 -5.20
CA TYR A 61 19.93 25.18 -6.06
C TYR A 61 18.99 24.14 -5.41
N ALA A 62 19.22 23.77 -4.15
CA ALA A 62 18.37 22.83 -3.43
C ALA A 62 16.94 23.36 -3.26
N ARG A 63 16.75 24.66 -3.03
CA ARG A 63 15.44 25.30 -2.93
C ARG A 63 14.59 25.21 -4.20
N GLN A 64 15.20 25.19 -5.38
CA GLN A 64 14.48 25.05 -6.65
C GLN A 64 13.79 23.69 -6.78
N PHE A 65 14.33 22.64 -6.14
CA PHE A 65 13.75 21.29 -6.18
C PHE A 65 12.69 21.04 -5.10
N ILE A 66 12.75 21.78 -3.98
CA ILE A 66 11.86 21.53 -2.82
C ILE A 66 10.57 22.37 -2.92
N GLY A 67 10.58 23.42 -3.76
CA GLY A 67 9.46 24.35 -3.90
C GLY A 67 9.44 25.43 -2.79
N GLN A 68 8.71 26.53 -3.04
CA GLN A 68 8.48 27.57 -2.03
C GLN A 68 7.33 27.13 -1.12
N MET A 69 7.59 27.10 0.18
CA MET A 69 6.55 26.90 1.18
C MET A 69 5.93 28.27 1.53
N ASN A 70 4.61 28.31 1.57
CA ASN A 70 3.89 29.48 2.03
C ASN A 70 4.20 29.74 3.50
N LYS A 71 4.43 31.01 3.83
CA LYS A 71 4.57 31.43 5.22
C LYS A 71 3.22 31.24 5.93
N PRO A 72 3.16 30.53 7.08
CA PRO A 72 1.92 30.41 7.84
C PRO A 72 1.46 31.80 8.34
N GLU A 73 0.16 31.95 8.58
CA GLU A 73 -0.45 33.15 9.12
C GLU A 73 -0.15 33.29 10.62
N VAL A 74 1.03 33.79 10.95
CA VAL A 74 1.53 33.97 12.31
C VAL A 74 2.40 35.20 12.38
N ASP A 75 2.36 35.96 13.47
CA ASP A 75 3.18 37.15 13.66
C ASP A 75 4.63 36.74 13.84
N SER A 76 4.92 35.88 14.81
CA SER A 76 6.26 35.34 15.01
C SER A 76 6.25 33.98 15.70
N ILE A 77 7.27 33.16 15.39
CA ILE A 77 7.59 31.94 16.14
C ILE A 77 9.09 31.99 16.47
N GLU A 78 9.41 31.91 17.74
CA GLU A 78 10.80 31.91 18.21
C GLU A 78 11.15 30.56 18.84
N GLY A 79 12.42 30.21 18.83
CA GLY A 79 12.93 29.03 19.50
C GLY A 79 12.66 27.69 18.75
N LEU A 80 12.22 27.68 17.48
CA LEU A 80 12.02 26.44 16.73
C LEU A 80 13.34 25.69 16.55
N SER A 81 13.28 24.38 16.77
CA SER A 81 14.28 23.39 16.34
C SER A 81 13.96 22.88 14.94
N PRO A 82 14.90 22.19 14.25
CA PRO A 82 14.56 21.46 13.02
C PRO A 82 13.35 20.55 13.25
N ALA A 83 12.34 20.66 12.39
CA ALA A 83 11.07 19.99 12.60
C ALA A 83 10.90 18.80 11.65
N ILE A 84 10.40 17.67 12.18
CA ILE A 84 10.07 16.46 11.45
C ILE A 84 8.59 16.15 11.69
N SER A 85 7.83 15.99 10.59
CA SER A 85 6.42 15.59 10.64
C SER A 85 6.25 14.12 10.35
N ILE A 86 5.39 13.46 11.12
CA ILE A 86 4.98 12.08 10.90
C ILE A 86 3.46 12.04 10.78
N GLU A 87 3.00 12.31 9.55
CA GLU A 87 1.58 12.35 9.21
C GLU A 87 1.06 10.99 8.73
N GLN A 88 -0.26 10.83 8.78
CA GLN A 88 -0.95 9.62 8.37
C GLN A 88 -1.14 9.49 6.84
N LYS A 89 -1.18 10.61 6.10
CA LYS A 89 -1.75 10.71 4.74
C LYS A 89 -0.92 10.15 3.58
N THR A 90 0.31 9.70 3.74
CA THR A 90 1.13 9.32 2.58
C THR A 90 1.39 7.82 2.51
N THR A 91 0.47 7.08 1.91
CA THR A 91 0.78 5.73 1.41
C THR A 91 1.53 5.87 0.09
N ASN A 92 2.76 5.39 0.05
CA ASN A 92 3.51 5.29 -1.18
C ASN A 92 2.84 4.26 -2.10
N ARG A 93 2.33 4.72 -3.24
CA ARG A 93 1.63 3.86 -4.22
C ARG A 93 2.58 3.09 -5.15
N ASN A 94 3.89 3.25 -4.99
CA ASN A 94 4.85 2.54 -5.81
C ASN A 94 4.78 1.03 -5.51
N PRO A 95 4.44 0.16 -6.49
CA PRO A 95 4.28 -1.27 -6.27
C PRO A 95 5.60 -1.98 -5.96
N ARG A 96 6.74 -1.30 -6.13
CA ARG A 96 8.07 -1.82 -5.80
C ARG A 96 8.51 -1.49 -4.38
N SER A 97 7.82 -0.59 -3.69
CA SER A 97 8.14 -0.25 -2.31
C SER A 97 7.63 -1.33 -1.35
N THR A 98 8.52 -1.80 -0.49
CA THR A 98 8.22 -2.77 0.57
C THR A 98 8.61 -2.21 1.93
N VAL A 99 8.15 -2.84 3.01
CA VAL A 99 8.57 -2.50 4.37
C VAL A 99 10.10 -2.49 4.46
N GLY A 100 10.77 -3.53 3.94
CA GLY A 100 12.22 -3.63 3.96
C GLY A 100 12.95 -2.50 3.23
N THR A 101 12.38 -1.99 2.12
CA THR A 101 13.01 -0.87 1.37
C THR A 101 12.80 0.49 2.02
N ILE A 102 11.63 0.74 2.63
CA ILE A 102 11.37 2.00 3.33
C ILE A 102 12.17 2.12 4.62
N THR A 103 12.37 1.00 5.31
CA THR A 103 13.16 0.95 6.56
C THR A 103 14.65 0.82 6.31
N GLU A 104 15.09 0.79 5.05
CA GLU A 104 16.47 0.56 4.61
C GLU A 104 17.05 -0.80 5.03
N VAL A 105 16.31 -1.64 5.74
CA VAL A 105 16.77 -2.98 6.16
C VAL A 105 17.16 -3.81 4.94
N TYR A 106 16.40 -3.70 3.84
CA TYR A 106 16.71 -4.43 2.60
C TYR A 106 18.05 -4.03 1.99
N ASP A 107 18.46 -2.77 2.10
CA ASP A 107 19.76 -2.31 1.60
C ASP A 107 20.91 -2.88 2.42
N TYR A 108 20.76 -2.97 3.74
CA TYR A 108 21.72 -3.66 4.61
C TYR A 108 21.73 -5.18 4.37
N LEU A 109 20.57 -5.79 4.07
CA LEU A 109 20.53 -7.21 3.68
C LEU A 109 21.31 -7.45 2.39
N ARG A 110 21.15 -6.60 1.39
CA ARG A 110 21.92 -6.69 0.13
C ARG A 110 23.43 -6.60 0.36
N LEU A 111 23.88 -5.71 1.25
CA LEU A 111 25.28 -5.62 1.66
C LEU A 111 25.73 -6.90 2.39
N LEU A 112 24.94 -7.41 3.32
CA LEU A 112 25.23 -8.62 4.07
C LEU A 112 25.44 -9.81 3.13
N PHE A 113 24.47 -10.03 2.22
CA PHE A 113 24.53 -11.14 1.25
C PHE A 113 25.69 -11.02 0.25
N ALA A 114 26.05 -9.80 -0.13
CA ALA A 114 27.21 -9.57 -0.99
C ALA A 114 28.56 -9.92 -0.32
N HIS A 115 28.66 -9.68 1.00
CA HIS A 115 29.93 -9.85 1.70
C HIS A 115 30.14 -11.19 2.39
N ILE A 116 29.07 -11.81 2.92
CA ILE A 116 29.16 -13.08 3.65
C ILE A 116 28.25 -14.19 3.09
N GLY A 117 27.55 -13.92 1.98
CA GLY A 117 26.68 -14.90 1.33
C GLY A 117 27.46 -16.08 0.76
N THR A 118 26.91 -17.28 0.94
CA THR A 118 27.41 -18.51 0.35
C THR A 118 26.57 -18.88 -0.86
N ALA A 119 27.18 -18.98 -2.02
CA ALA A 119 26.49 -19.31 -3.25
C ALA A 119 26.29 -20.83 -3.39
N HIS A 120 25.12 -21.23 -3.87
CA HIS A 120 24.78 -22.63 -4.13
C HIS A 120 24.24 -22.78 -5.56
N CYS A 121 24.41 -23.95 -6.13
CA CYS A 121 23.76 -24.25 -7.40
C CYS A 121 22.23 -24.31 -7.24
N PRO A 122 21.44 -23.59 -8.03
CA PRO A 122 19.97 -23.61 -7.93
C PRO A 122 19.36 -24.98 -8.26
N ILE A 123 20.12 -25.88 -8.93
CA ILE A 123 19.63 -27.18 -9.37
C ILE A 123 20.02 -28.28 -8.37
N CYS A 124 21.31 -28.41 -8.02
CA CYS A 124 21.79 -29.48 -7.13
C CYS A 124 22.14 -29.04 -5.72
N HIS A 125 21.98 -27.75 -5.41
CA HIS A 125 22.24 -27.13 -4.09
C HIS A 125 23.68 -27.32 -3.56
N THR A 126 24.62 -27.80 -4.39
CA THR A 126 26.04 -27.88 -4.01
C THR A 126 26.58 -26.47 -3.84
N THR A 127 27.40 -26.25 -2.81
CA THR A 127 28.10 -24.99 -2.60
C THR A 127 29.01 -24.69 -3.78
N VAL A 128 28.96 -23.46 -4.24
CA VAL A 128 29.75 -22.98 -5.38
C VAL A 128 30.68 -21.89 -4.87
N GLU A 129 31.96 -22.08 -5.07
CA GLU A 129 33.00 -21.14 -4.62
C GLU A 129 33.68 -20.49 -5.81
N LYS A 130 34.14 -19.27 -5.64
CA LYS A 130 34.99 -18.56 -6.57
C LYS A 130 36.41 -19.06 -6.34
N GLN A 131 37.07 -19.47 -7.38
CA GLN A 131 38.48 -19.87 -7.34
C GLN A 131 39.34 -18.70 -7.78
N SER A 132 40.27 -18.25 -6.96
CA SER A 132 41.34 -17.32 -7.41
C SER A 132 42.29 -17.99 -8.39
N VAL A 133 42.98 -17.20 -9.19
CA VAL A 133 44.03 -17.72 -10.11
C VAL A 133 45.05 -18.57 -9.35
N ASP A 134 45.48 -18.11 -8.17
CA ASP A 134 46.44 -18.85 -7.33
C ASP A 134 45.90 -20.20 -6.85
N GLU A 135 44.59 -20.23 -6.42
CA GLU A 135 43.93 -21.48 -6.04
C GLU A 135 43.74 -22.44 -7.22
N ILE A 136 43.48 -21.91 -8.42
CA ILE A 136 43.44 -22.71 -9.64
C ILE A 136 44.83 -23.30 -9.94
N VAL A 137 45.90 -22.49 -9.86
CA VAL A 137 47.30 -22.93 -10.05
C VAL A 137 47.64 -24.04 -9.05
N GLU A 138 47.38 -23.82 -7.75
CA GLU A 138 47.61 -24.78 -6.68
C GLU A 138 46.82 -26.09 -6.91
N SER A 139 45.54 -25.96 -7.31
CA SER A 139 44.72 -27.14 -7.64
C SER A 139 45.28 -27.93 -8.83
N VAL A 140 45.74 -27.25 -9.89
CA VAL A 140 46.36 -27.88 -11.06
C VAL A 140 47.66 -28.59 -10.70
N MET A 141 48.52 -27.93 -9.92
CA MET A 141 49.80 -28.49 -9.44
C MET A 141 49.61 -29.70 -8.52
N THR A 142 48.49 -29.72 -7.76
CA THR A 142 48.19 -30.84 -6.83
C THR A 142 47.51 -32.01 -7.54
N LYS A 143 46.57 -31.73 -8.47
CA LYS A 143 45.68 -32.73 -9.07
C LYS A 143 46.36 -33.58 -10.16
N PHE A 144 47.25 -32.99 -10.92
CA PHE A 144 47.92 -33.68 -12.01
C PHE A 144 49.34 -34.15 -11.60
N ASP A 145 49.78 -35.30 -12.12
CA ASP A 145 51.09 -35.82 -11.87
C ASP A 145 52.17 -35.07 -12.62
N ASP A 146 53.36 -35.07 -12.07
CA ASP A 146 54.57 -34.53 -12.72
C ASP A 146 54.78 -35.19 -14.09
N GLY A 147 55.09 -34.38 -15.13
CA GLY A 147 55.21 -34.85 -16.49
C GLY A 147 53.90 -35.01 -17.27
N SER A 148 52.75 -34.75 -16.67
CA SER A 148 51.43 -34.77 -17.34
C SER A 148 51.33 -33.70 -18.43
N LYS A 149 50.79 -34.08 -19.56
CA LYS A 149 50.53 -33.14 -20.66
C LYS A 149 49.16 -32.54 -20.51
N ILE A 150 49.07 -31.24 -20.33
CA ILE A 150 47.80 -30.50 -20.15
C ILE A 150 47.63 -29.47 -21.27
N ILE A 151 46.38 -29.23 -21.66
CA ILE A 151 45.96 -28.20 -22.62
C ILE A 151 45.05 -27.24 -21.88
N LEU A 152 45.42 -25.96 -21.92
CA LEU A 152 44.58 -24.88 -21.37
C LEU A 152 43.67 -24.34 -22.48
N LEU A 153 42.38 -24.38 -22.23
CA LEU A 153 41.32 -24.01 -23.16
C LEU A 153 40.43 -22.89 -22.58
N ALA A 154 40.25 -21.84 -23.35
CA ALA A 154 39.31 -20.76 -23.00
C ALA A 154 37.98 -20.93 -23.77
N PRO A 155 36.85 -21.25 -23.13
CA PRO A 155 35.56 -21.39 -23.81
C PRO A 155 34.99 -20.03 -24.19
N VAL A 156 34.97 -19.70 -25.50
CA VAL A 156 34.48 -18.41 -26.04
C VAL A 156 33.08 -18.50 -26.65
N VAL A 157 32.66 -19.68 -27.13
CA VAL A 157 31.33 -19.95 -27.65
C VAL A 157 30.84 -21.28 -27.10
N LYS A 158 29.65 -21.30 -26.46
CA LYS A 158 29.02 -22.54 -26.01
C LYS A 158 27.56 -22.58 -26.50
N ASP A 159 27.21 -23.68 -27.20
CA ASP A 159 25.86 -24.02 -27.62
C ASP A 159 25.11 -22.90 -28.40
N LYS A 160 25.85 -22.11 -29.22
CA LYS A 160 25.28 -21.01 -30.02
C LYS A 160 25.30 -21.35 -31.52
N LYS A 161 24.20 -21.02 -32.20
CA LYS A 161 24.06 -21.11 -33.65
C LYS A 161 24.82 -19.96 -34.31
N GLY A 162 25.44 -20.24 -35.48
CA GLY A 162 26.12 -19.23 -36.27
C GLY A 162 27.35 -19.74 -36.94
N THR A 163 27.89 -19.00 -37.90
CA THR A 163 29.16 -19.32 -38.59
C THR A 163 30.37 -18.88 -37.79
N HIS A 164 30.22 -18.00 -36.80
CA HIS A 164 31.25 -17.47 -35.89
C HIS A 164 32.55 -16.96 -36.58
N LYS A 165 32.53 -16.66 -37.91
CA LYS A 165 33.72 -16.22 -38.69
C LYS A 165 34.43 -15.02 -38.04
N ASN A 166 33.68 -14.03 -37.51
CA ASN A 166 34.28 -12.86 -36.84
C ASN A 166 35.05 -13.23 -35.57
N ILE A 167 34.62 -14.27 -34.86
CA ILE A 167 35.28 -14.73 -33.63
C ILE A 167 36.63 -15.34 -34.00
N PHE A 168 36.69 -16.23 -34.99
CA PHE A 168 37.92 -16.82 -35.44
C PHE A 168 38.91 -15.77 -35.91
N LEU A 169 38.48 -14.80 -36.72
CA LEU A 169 39.32 -13.69 -37.19
C LEU A 169 39.88 -12.85 -36.04
N ASN A 170 39.07 -12.56 -35.03
CA ASN A 170 39.52 -11.80 -33.86
C ASN A 170 40.53 -12.57 -33.01
N LEU A 171 40.32 -13.88 -32.84
CA LEU A 171 41.26 -14.74 -32.12
C LEU A 171 42.59 -14.86 -32.85
N PHE A 172 42.57 -15.05 -34.17
CA PHE A 172 43.80 -15.07 -35.00
C PHE A 172 44.56 -13.74 -34.92
N LYS A 173 43.86 -12.60 -34.99
CA LYS A 173 44.48 -11.28 -34.82
C LYS A 173 45.11 -11.08 -33.44
N LYS A 174 44.59 -11.72 -32.39
CA LYS A 174 45.15 -11.71 -31.03
C LYS A 174 46.34 -12.65 -30.86
N GLY A 175 46.74 -13.39 -31.94
CA GLY A 175 47.92 -14.25 -31.94
C GLY A 175 47.67 -15.71 -31.54
N PHE A 176 46.40 -16.14 -31.37
CA PHE A 176 46.09 -17.53 -31.09
C PHE A 176 46.16 -18.35 -32.37
N VAL A 177 46.72 -19.56 -32.28
CA VAL A 177 47.01 -20.42 -33.45
C VAL A 177 45.94 -21.51 -33.61
N ARG A 178 45.29 -21.95 -32.54
CA ARG A 178 44.39 -23.09 -32.55
C ARG A 178 43.14 -22.85 -31.72
N ALA A 179 42.04 -23.45 -32.17
CA ALA A 179 40.82 -23.55 -31.39
C ALA A 179 40.28 -24.99 -31.44
N ARG A 180 39.68 -25.43 -30.35
CA ARG A 180 38.90 -26.67 -30.31
C ARG A 180 37.47 -26.32 -30.71
N VAL A 181 36.99 -26.89 -31.81
CA VAL A 181 35.63 -26.63 -32.32
C VAL A 181 34.88 -27.94 -32.32
N ASN A 182 33.77 -27.99 -31.53
CA ASN A 182 32.93 -29.20 -31.36
C ASN A 182 33.75 -30.44 -30.98
N GLY A 183 34.82 -30.27 -30.20
CA GLY A 183 35.72 -31.33 -29.74
C GLY A 183 36.96 -31.56 -30.59
N GLU A 184 37.04 -31.02 -31.80
CA GLU A 184 38.20 -31.17 -32.70
C GLU A 184 39.11 -29.92 -32.67
N VAL A 185 40.41 -30.11 -32.60
CA VAL A 185 41.38 -29.01 -32.59
C VAL A 185 41.76 -28.63 -34.05
N LEU A 186 41.37 -27.41 -34.42
CA LEU A 186 41.58 -26.83 -35.74
C LEU A 186 42.57 -25.67 -35.68
N TYR A 187 43.26 -25.37 -36.81
CA TYR A 187 44.13 -24.20 -36.94
C TYR A 187 43.29 -22.97 -37.32
N LEU A 188 43.56 -21.83 -36.69
CA LEU A 188 42.82 -20.58 -36.92
C LEU A 188 43.27 -19.86 -38.21
N GLU A 189 44.39 -20.28 -38.80
CA GLU A 189 44.84 -19.83 -40.11
C GLU A 189 44.07 -20.47 -41.26
N ASP A 190 43.47 -21.63 -41.05
CA ASP A 190 42.62 -22.32 -42.03
C ASP A 190 41.19 -21.69 -42.04
N GLU A 191 40.53 -21.76 -43.20
CA GLU A 191 39.13 -21.28 -43.28
C GLU A 191 38.19 -22.29 -42.62
N ILE A 192 37.72 -21.93 -41.40
CA ILE A 192 36.80 -22.77 -40.63
C ILE A 192 35.35 -22.44 -41.04
N GLU A 193 34.71 -23.36 -41.75
CA GLU A 193 33.31 -23.23 -42.13
C GLU A 193 32.38 -23.98 -41.16
N LEU A 194 31.45 -23.24 -40.51
CA LEU A 194 30.47 -23.81 -39.60
C LEU A 194 29.04 -23.62 -40.13
N ASP A 195 28.22 -24.62 -39.92
CA ASP A 195 26.79 -24.59 -40.30
C ASP A 195 26.02 -23.55 -39.45
N LYS A 196 25.47 -22.54 -40.12
CA LYS A 196 24.71 -21.44 -39.48
C LYS A 196 23.53 -21.94 -38.59
N ASN A 197 22.96 -23.09 -38.90
CA ASN A 197 21.77 -23.60 -38.25
C ASN A 197 22.05 -24.56 -37.09
N LYS A 198 23.28 -25.03 -36.96
CA LYS A 198 23.76 -25.91 -35.89
C LYS A 198 24.35 -25.11 -34.75
N LYS A 199 24.28 -25.68 -33.56
CA LYS A 199 24.90 -25.15 -32.34
C LYS A 199 26.35 -25.60 -32.31
N HIS A 200 27.25 -24.68 -31.95
CA HIS A 200 28.66 -24.91 -31.90
C HIS A 200 29.27 -24.54 -30.55
N ASN A 201 30.34 -25.31 -30.19
CA ASN A 201 31.20 -25.01 -29.06
C ASN A 201 32.57 -24.64 -29.61
N ILE A 202 33.13 -23.52 -29.16
CA ILE A 202 34.44 -23.02 -29.59
C ILE A 202 35.24 -22.67 -28.35
N GLU A 203 36.38 -23.36 -28.18
CA GLU A 203 37.34 -23.12 -27.11
C GLU A 203 38.70 -22.78 -27.70
N VAL A 204 39.32 -21.71 -27.22
CA VAL A 204 40.65 -21.30 -27.70
C VAL A 204 41.70 -22.10 -26.97
N VAL A 205 42.64 -22.68 -27.70
CA VAL A 205 43.86 -23.30 -27.12
C VAL A 205 44.81 -22.18 -26.72
N VAL A 206 44.88 -21.90 -25.42
CA VAL A 206 45.73 -20.84 -24.86
C VAL A 206 47.16 -21.30 -24.76
N ASP A 207 47.40 -22.48 -24.14
CA ASP A 207 48.71 -23.05 -24.01
C ASP A 207 48.65 -24.59 -23.96
N ARG A 208 49.77 -25.22 -24.20
CA ARG A 208 50.00 -26.67 -24.08
C ARG A 208 51.23 -26.88 -23.23
N LEU A 209 51.08 -27.41 -22.06
CA LEU A 209 52.14 -27.51 -21.07
C LEU A 209 52.42 -28.97 -20.68
N VAL A 210 53.65 -29.21 -20.31
CA VAL A 210 54.03 -30.45 -19.62
C VAL A 210 54.33 -30.06 -18.17
N LEU A 211 53.56 -30.57 -17.26
CA LEU A 211 53.61 -30.21 -15.84
C LEU A 211 54.97 -30.52 -15.22
N LYS A 212 55.51 -29.52 -14.51
CA LYS A 212 56.80 -29.63 -13.78
C LYS A 212 56.61 -29.01 -12.40
N LYS A 213 56.51 -29.86 -11.37
CA LYS A 213 56.13 -29.43 -9.99
C LYS A 213 57.20 -28.59 -9.28
N ASP A 214 58.48 -28.82 -9.59
CA ASP A 214 59.60 -28.15 -8.92
C ASP A 214 60.20 -26.99 -9.70
N ASP A 215 59.54 -26.51 -10.76
CA ASP A 215 60.05 -25.46 -11.67
C ASP A 215 59.25 -24.17 -11.47
N LYS A 216 59.87 -23.14 -10.87
CA LYS A 216 59.24 -21.84 -10.59
C LYS A 216 58.92 -21.06 -11.89
N ASP A 217 59.74 -21.25 -12.97
CA ASP A 217 59.47 -20.61 -14.26
C ASP A 217 58.25 -21.24 -14.93
N PHE A 218 58.02 -22.54 -14.69
CA PHE A 218 56.81 -23.23 -15.13
C PHE A 218 55.57 -22.71 -14.37
N GLU A 219 55.63 -22.52 -13.04
CA GLU A 219 54.55 -21.99 -12.26
C GLU A 219 54.13 -20.59 -12.73
N SER A 220 55.09 -19.71 -12.97
CA SER A 220 54.86 -18.38 -13.55
C SER A 220 54.19 -18.42 -14.92
N ARG A 221 54.64 -19.32 -15.80
CA ARG A 221 54.03 -19.51 -17.12
C ARG A 221 52.61 -20.07 -17.03
N LEU A 222 52.38 -21.05 -16.13
CA LEU A 222 51.05 -21.60 -15.90
C LEU A 222 50.11 -20.52 -15.42
N THR A 223 50.52 -19.66 -14.48
CA THR A 223 49.71 -18.53 -13.96
C THR A 223 49.36 -17.59 -15.11
N GLN A 224 50.28 -17.14 -15.93
CA GLN A 224 50.03 -16.27 -17.09
C GLN A 224 49.07 -16.88 -18.09
N SER A 225 49.22 -18.19 -18.37
CA SER A 225 48.35 -18.91 -19.29
C SER A 225 46.92 -19.05 -18.72
N ILE A 226 46.77 -19.26 -17.41
CA ILE A 226 45.49 -19.28 -16.72
C ILE A 226 44.82 -17.89 -16.75
N GLU A 227 45.56 -16.82 -16.42
CA GLU A 227 45.04 -15.43 -16.51
C GLU A 227 44.56 -15.11 -17.93
N THR A 228 45.35 -15.47 -18.93
CA THR A 228 44.98 -15.25 -20.35
C THR A 228 43.72 -16.01 -20.74
N ALA A 229 43.58 -17.26 -20.27
CA ALA A 229 42.39 -18.06 -20.56
C ALA A 229 41.14 -17.51 -19.87
N ILE A 230 41.25 -17.04 -18.63
CA ILE A 230 40.17 -16.44 -17.82
C ILE A 230 39.70 -15.14 -18.45
N ASP A 231 40.64 -14.27 -18.88
CA ASP A 231 40.29 -13.00 -19.55
C ASP A 231 39.54 -13.21 -20.86
N LEU A 232 39.96 -14.22 -21.66
CA LEU A 232 39.33 -14.53 -22.95
C LEU A 232 37.92 -15.10 -22.81
N SER A 233 37.68 -15.83 -21.76
CA SER A 233 36.46 -16.62 -21.57
C SER A 233 35.49 -16.03 -20.54
N ASN A 234 35.70 -14.80 -20.08
CA ASN A 234 34.93 -14.18 -18.99
C ASN A 234 34.90 -15.04 -17.71
N GLY A 235 36.05 -15.45 -17.23
CA GLY A 235 36.25 -16.10 -15.97
C GLY A 235 36.17 -17.64 -15.96
N LYS A 236 36.27 -18.32 -17.15
CA LYS A 236 36.21 -19.79 -17.23
C LYS A 236 37.49 -20.35 -17.88
N LEU A 237 37.94 -21.48 -17.38
CA LEU A 237 39.10 -22.21 -17.92
C LEU A 237 38.80 -23.71 -17.98
N ILE A 238 39.10 -24.36 -19.06
CA ILE A 238 39.07 -25.82 -19.15
C ILE A 238 40.52 -26.33 -19.25
N ILE A 239 40.88 -27.28 -18.39
CA ILE A 239 42.14 -28.00 -18.49
C ILE A 239 41.85 -29.41 -18.99
N ASN A 240 42.41 -29.74 -20.12
CA ASN A 240 42.29 -31.07 -20.73
C ASN A 240 43.56 -31.87 -20.52
N ASP A 241 43.47 -33.08 -19.96
CA ASP A 241 44.57 -34.00 -19.71
C ASP A 241 44.79 -34.99 -20.86
N GLY A 242 44.13 -34.82 -21.97
CA GLY A 242 44.11 -35.72 -23.12
C GLY A 242 43.01 -36.78 -23.06
N LYS A 243 42.31 -36.92 -21.94
CA LYS A 243 41.17 -37.82 -21.76
C LYS A 243 39.92 -37.12 -21.21
N ASN A 244 40.14 -36.26 -20.25
CA ASN A 244 39.06 -35.57 -19.52
C ASN A 244 39.23 -34.07 -19.56
N ASP A 245 38.11 -33.35 -19.54
CA ASP A 245 38.03 -31.91 -19.36
C ASP A 245 37.74 -31.59 -17.89
N TYR A 246 38.53 -30.67 -17.31
CA TYR A 246 38.36 -30.17 -15.94
C TYR A 246 38.06 -28.69 -16.02
N LEU A 247 36.84 -28.33 -15.62
CA LEU A 247 36.38 -26.93 -15.60
C LEU A 247 36.84 -26.24 -14.32
N TYR A 248 37.52 -25.10 -14.51
CA TYR A 248 37.85 -24.15 -13.44
C TYR A 248 37.16 -22.84 -13.75
N SER A 249 36.81 -22.07 -12.72
CA SER A 249 36.12 -20.81 -12.91
C SER A 249 36.49 -19.81 -11.83
N GLU A 250 36.80 -18.61 -12.28
CA GLU A 250 36.89 -17.44 -11.41
C GLU A 250 35.48 -16.91 -10.99
N ASN A 251 34.44 -17.35 -11.69
CA ASN A 251 33.04 -17.10 -11.32
C ASN A 251 32.47 -18.26 -10.49
N TYR A 252 31.41 -17.99 -9.76
CA TYR A 252 30.68 -19.03 -9.01
C TYR A 252 29.98 -19.99 -9.98
N SER A 253 30.66 -21.05 -10.39
CA SER A 253 30.14 -22.04 -11.35
C SER A 253 29.97 -23.40 -10.71
N CYS A 254 28.86 -24.09 -11.03
CA CYS A 254 28.60 -25.42 -10.49
C CYS A 254 29.43 -26.47 -11.24
N PRO A 255 30.15 -27.34 -10.52
CA PRO A 255 30.90 -28.43 -11.16
C PRO A 255 30.01 -29.49 -11.85
N ASN A 256 28.77 -29.64 -11.41
CA ASN A 256 27.80 -30.62 -11.93
C ASN A 256 26.87 -30.06 -13.01
N HIS A 257 26.71 -28.72 -13.08
CA HIS A 257 25.80 -28.02 -14.00
C HIS A 257 26.54 -26.86 -14.64
N GLU A 258 27.20 -27.13 -15.73
CA GLU A 258 28.09 -26.16 -16.43
C GLU A 258 27.37 -24.91 -16.94
N ASP A 259 26.05 -25.01 -17.16
CA ASP A 259 25.23 -23.87 -17.61
C ASP A 259 24.85 -22.93 -16.46
N VAL A 260 25.11 -23.35 -15.21
CA VAL A 260 24.85 -22.56 -14.03
C VAL A 260 26.08 -21.76 -13.64
N SER A 261 25.99 -20.44 -13.82
CA SER A 261 27.02 -19.49 -13.37
C SER A 261 26.33 -18.38 -12.57
N ILE A 262 26.72 -18.21 -11.32
CA ILE A 262 26.25 -17.12 -10.48
C ILE A 262 27.19 -15.94 -10.69
N PRO A 263 26.66 -14.75 -11.01
CA PRO A 263 27.46 -13.54 -11.14
C PRO A 263 28.18 -13.18 -9.84
N GLU A 264 29.20 -12.34 -9.93
CA GLU A 264 29.91 -11.84 -8.75
C GLU A 264 28.93 -11.27 -7.72
N LEU A 265 29.13 -11.68 -6.45
CA LEU A 265 28.25 -11.26 -5.35
C LEU A 265 28.49 -9.79 -5.02
N ASN A 266 27.65 -8.93 -5.57
CA ASN A 266 27.63 -7.51 -5.29
C ASN A 266 26.24 -7.06 -4.85
N PRO A 267 26.06 -5.92 -4.15
CA PRO A 267 24.76 -5.48 -3.65
C PRO A 267 23.71 -5.24 -4.74
N ARG A 268 24.11 -5.00 -6.00
CA ARG A 268 23.19 -4.81 -7.14
C ARG A 268 22.54 -6.12 -7.58
N LEU A 269 23.26 -7.25 -7.40
CA LEU A 269 22.74 -8.58 -7.71
C LEU A 269 21.49 -8.92 -6.90
N PHE A 270 21.44 -8.50 -5.64
CA PHE A 270 20.33 -8.73 -4.73
C PHE A 270 19.21 -7.70 -4.82
N SER A 271 19.23 -6.80 -5.81
CA SER A 271 18.22 -5.79 -6.00
C SER A 271 17.11 -6.25 -6.94
N PHE A 272 15.87 -6.35 -6.44
CA PHE A 272 14.72 -6.60 -7.31
C PHE A 272 14.30 -5.36 -8.14
N ASN A 273 14.89 -4.18 -7.87
CA ASN A 273 14.67 -2.96 -8.65
C ASN A 273 15.66 -2.80 -9.81
N ALA A 274 16.73 -3.63 -9.85
CA ALA A 274 17.71 -3.61 -10.89
C ALA A 274 17.51 -4.82 -11.83
N PRO A 275 17.60 -4.66 -13.15
CA PRO A 275 17.44 -5.75 -14.13
C PRO A 275 18.41 -6.92 -13.90
N TYR A 276 19.51 -6.64 -13.22
CA TYR A 276 20.59 -7.59 -12.96
C TYR A 276 20.14 -8.79 -12.11
N GLY A 277 19.43 -8.51 -10.98
CA GLY A 277 18.97 -9.54 -10.07
C GLY A 277 17.46 -9.81 -10.14
N ALA A 278 16.69 -8.90 -10.74
CA ALA A 278 15.24 -9.01 -10.82
C ALA A 278 14.78 -10.16 -11.72
N CYS A 279 13.71 -10.83 -11.34
CA CYS A 279 13.04 -11.81 -12.19
C CYS A 279 12.70 -11.17 -13.55
N PRO A 280 13.11 -11.75 -14.70
CA PRO A 280 12.92 -11.15 -16.01
C PRO A 280 11.46 -11.05 -16.41
N GLU A 281 10.63 -11.97 -15.94
CA GLU A 281 9.21 -12.06 -16.28
C GLU A 281 8.38 -10.97 -15.59
N CYS A 282 8.49 -10.81 -14.27
CA CYS A 282 7.73 -9.79 -13.52
C CYS A 282 8.54 -8.50 -13.27
N LYS A 283 9.76 -8.41 -13.78
CA LYS A 283 10.67 -7.26 -13.62
C LYS A 283 10.80 -6.83 -12.14
N GLY A 284 10.86 -7.79 -11.23
CA GLY A 284 11.01 -7.56 -9.80
C GLY A 284 9.74 -7.22 -9.02
N LEU A 285 8.56 -7.28 -9.64
CA LEU A 285 7.29 -7.02 -8.96
C LEU A 285 6.80 -8.22 -8.13
N GLY A 286 7.22 -9.45 -8.47
CA GLY A 286 6.72 -10.68 -7.85
C GLY A 286 5.31 -11.09 -8.28
N LYS A 287 4.60 -10.19 -8.95
CA LYS A 287 3.22 -10.36 -9.43
C LYS A 287 3.10 -9.86 -10.86
N LYS A 288 2.05 -10.31 -11.53
CA LYS A 288 1.62 -9.80 -12.83
C LYS A 288 0.17 -9.37 -12.75
N LEU A 289 -0.13 -8.29 -13.41
CA LEU A 289 -1.50 -7.84 -13.61
C LEU A 289 -2.00 -8.49 -14.89
N GLU A 290 -2.96 -9.40 -14.76
CA GLU A 290 -3.53 -10.18 -15.85
C GLU A 290 -5.04 -10.02 -15.89
N VAL A 291 -5.63 -10.14 -17.07
CA VAL A 291 -7.10 -10.12 -17.21
C VAL A 291 -7.66 -11.42 -16.61
N ASP A 292 -8.69 -11.29 -15.77
CA ASP A 292 -9.42 -12.44 -15.20
C ASP A 292 -10.64 -12.75 -16.08
N GLU A 293 -10.64 -13.93 -16.67
CA GLU A 293 -11.74 -14.38 -17.54
C GLU A 293 -13.11 -14.34 -16.84
N ASN A 294 -13.12 -14.66 -15.53
CA ASN A 294 -14.36 -14.66 -14.76
C ASN A 294 -14.96 -13.26 -14.60
N LYS A 295 -14.14 -12.22 -14.65
CA LYS A 295 -14.62 -10.83 -14.62
C LYS A 295 -15.27 -10.40 -15.94
N LEU A 296 -15.00 -11.11 -17.04
CA LEU A 296 -15.65 -10.87 -18.32
C LEU A 296 -17.08 -11.44 -18.38
N ILE A 297 -17.38 -12.43 -17.54
CA ILE A 297 -18.73 -13.01 -17.43
C ILE A 297 -19.57 -12.09 -16.54
N GLU A 298 -20.49 -11.33 -17.14
CA GLU A 298 -21.35 -10.40 -16.40
C GLU A 298 -22.50 -11.11 -15.69
N ASN A 299 -23.15 -12.05 -16.40
CA ASN A 299 -24.20 -12.91 -15.82
C ASN A 299 -24.19 -14.27 -16.52
N PRO A 300 -23.81 -15.36 -15.82
CA PRO A 300 -23.73 -16.69 -16.42
C PRO A 300 -25.10 -17.30 -16.84
N GLU A 301 -26.20 -16.79 -16.29
CA GLU A 301 -27.57 -17.25 -16.64
C GLU A 301 -28.08 -16.63 -17.97
N LEU A 302 -27.43 -15.56 -18.45
CA LEU A 302 -27.78 -14.91 -19.70
C LEU A 302 -26.90 -15.42 -20.84
N SER A 303 -27.47 -15.33 -22.07
CA SER A 303 -26.69 -15.57 -23.28
C SER A 303 -25.71 -14.42 -23.55
N ILE A 304 -24.74 -14.65 -24.45
CA ILE A 304 -23.80 -13.58 -24.85
C ILE A 304 -24.59 -12.47 -25.58
N GLU A 305 -25.60 -12.81 -26.37
CA GLU A 305 -26.49 -11.83 -27.03
C GLU A 305 -27.29 -11.00 -26.03
N ASP A 306 -27.68 -11.59 -24.89
CA ASP A 306 -28.45 -10.88 -23.84
C ASP A 306 -27.58 -10.19 -22.80
N GLY A 307 -26.24 -10.28 -22.88
CA GLY A 307 -25.30 -9.61 -22.01
C GLY A 307 -24.68 -10.47 -20.94
N GLY A 308 -24.69 -11.75 -21.12
CA GLY A 308 -24.03 -12.68 -20.22
C GLY A 308 -22.53 -12.50 -20.11
N MET A 309 -21.89 -11.92 -21.12
CA MET A 309 -20.44 -11.71 -21.18
C MET A 309 -20.08 -10.36 -21.80
N TYR A 310 -19.01 -9.73 -21.29
CA TYR A 310 -18.41 -8.54 -21.87
C TYR A 310 -17.48 -8.93 -23.02
N ILE A 311 -17.74 -8.36 -24.20
CA ILE A 311 -16.88 -8.49 -25.37
C ILE A 311 -16.22 -7.12 -25.63
N PRO A 312 -14.89 -7.02 -25.56
CA PRO A 312 -14.19 -5.74 -25.72
C PRO A 312 -14.45 -5.07 -27.07
N GLY A 313 -14.82 -3.77 -27.03
CA GLY A 313 -15.15 -3.01 -28.23
C GLY A 313 -16.53 -3.27 -28.83
N ALA A 314 -17.28 -4.24 -28.32
CA ALA A 314 -18.64 -4.56 -28.75
C ALA A 314 -19.71 -3.98 -27.79
N MET A 315 -19.49 -2.77 -27.29
CA MET A 315 -20.49 -2.08 -26.45
C MET A 315 -21.82 -1.96 -27.20
N ALA A 316 -22.91 -2.23 -26.49
CA ALA A 316 -24.27 -2.26 -27.04
C ALA A 316 -24.50 -3.29 -28.19
N ARG A 317 -23.60 -4.25 -28.36
CA ARG A 317 -23.71 -5.38 -29.34
C ARG A 317 -24.00 -4.89 -30.76
N LYS A 318 -23.34 -3.83 -31.12
CA LYS A 318 -23.38 -3.21 -32.45
C LYS A 318 -21.99 -2.78 -32.89
N GLY A 319 -21.82 -2.60 -34.17
CA GLY A 319 -20.58 -2.07 -34.75
C GLY A 319 -19.55 -3.16 -35.10
N TYR A 320 -18.44 -2.71 -35.61
CA TYR A 320 -17.40 -3.51 -36.24
C TYR A 320 -16.88 -4.68 -35.36
N SER A 321 -16.56 -4.42 -34.10
CA SER A 321 -16.04 -5.46 -33.19
C SER A 321 -17.06 -6.55 -32.87
N TRP A 322 -18.34 -6.19 -32.79
CA TRP A 322 -19.41 -7.15 -32.59
C TRP A 322 -19.63 -8.05 -33.80
N GLU A 323 -19.59 -7.46 -35.01
CA GLU A 323 -19.75 -8.22 -36.25
C GLU A 323 -18.57 -9.17 -36.50
N ILE A 324 -17.32 -8.78 -36.18
CA ILE A 324 -16.17 -9.72 -36.18
C ILE A 324 -16.42 -10.88 -35.23
N PHE A 325 -16.86 -10.57 -34.01
CA PHE A 325 -17.14 -11.60 -33.00
C PHE A 325 -18.22 -12.60 -33.48
N LYS A 326 -19.31 -12.09 -34.06
CA LYS A 326 -20.37 -12.94 -34.63
C LYS A 326 -19.87 -13.81 -35.80
N ALA A 327 -19.07 -13.22 -36.67
CA ALA A 327 -18.50 -13.97 -37.80
C ALA A 327 -17.59 -15.11 -37.32
N MET A 328 -16.75 -14.83 -36.33
CA MET A 328 -15.93 -15.87 -35.65
C MET A 328 -16.78 -16.94 -35.00
N ALA A 329 -17.78 -16.55 -34.22
CA ALA A 329 -18.68 -17.49 -33.54
C ALA A 329 -19.39 -18.44 -34.51
N LYS A 330 -19.83 -17.92 -35.68
CA LYS A 330 -20.43 -18.71 -36.72
C LYS A 330 -19.49 -19.77 -37.31
N VAL A 331 -18.21 -19.39 -37.56
CA VAL A 331 -17.19 -20.31 -38.09
C VAL A 331 -16.78 -21.32 -37.00
N ALA A 332 -16.60 -20.90 -35.79
CA ALA A 332 -16.26 -21.73 -34.64
C ALA A 332 -17.46 -22.60 -34.14
N LYS A 333 -18.67 -22.43 -34.73
CA LYS A 333 -19.92 -23.09 -34.36
C LYS A 333 -20.30 -22.84 -32.88
N ILE A 334 -20.09 -21.62 -32.38
CA ILE A 334 -20.49 -21.20 -31.05
C ILE A 334 -21.90 -20.60 -31.11
N ASP A 335 -22.79 -21.10 -30.31
CA ASP A 335 -24.17 -20.61 -30.20
C ASP A 335 -24.23 -19.44 -29.19
N LEU A 336 -24.39 -18.21 -29.69
CA LEU A 336 -24.41 -16.99 -28.90
C LEU A 336 -25.72 -16.79 -28.12
N THR A 337 -26.77 -17.56 -28.44
CA THR A 337 -28.06 -17.49 -27.73
C THR A 337 -28.11 -18.39 -26.50
N LYS A 338 -27.09 -19.25 -26.31
CA LYS A 338 -26.95 -20.16 -25.20
C LYS A 338 -26.49 -19.42 -23.94
N PRO A 339 -27.02 -19.72 -22.73
CA PRO A 339 -26.49 -19.17 -21.49
C PRO A 339 -25.00 -19.44 -21.35
N VAL A 340 -24.26 -18.46 -20.84
CA VAL A 340 -22.78 -18.55 -20.73
C VAL A 340 -22.35 -19.76 -19.89
N LYS A 341 -23.11 -20.12 -18.86
CA LYS A 341 -22.84 -21.29 -18.02
C LYS A 341 -22.93 -22.65 -18.78
N ASP A 342 -23.66 -22.70 -19.88
CA ASP A 342 -23.87 -23.90 -20.69
C ASP A 342 -22.89 -23.99 -21.88
N LEU A 343 -22.02 -23.01 -22.05
CA LEU A 343 -20.94 -23.05 -23.04
C LEU A 343 -19.84 -24.02 -22.58
N SER A 344 -19.34 -24.81 -23.51
CA SER A 344 -18.21 -25.69 -23.25
C SER A 344 -16.92 -24.93 -22.98
N LYS A 345 -15.97 -25.55 -22.28
CA LYS A 345 -14.64 -24.95 -22.03
C LYS A 345 -13.93 -24.59 -23.33
N LYS A 346 -14.04 -25.37 -24.39
CA LYS A 346 -13.45 -25.08 -25.70
C LYS A 346 -14.03 -23.82 -26.33
N GLU A 347 -15.36 -23.62 -26.24
CA GLU A 347 -16.03 -22.43 -26.74
C GLU A 347 -15.58 -21.19 -25.93
N LEU A 348 -15.50 -21.29 -24.61
CA LEU A 348 -14.99 -20.22 -23.74
C LEU A 348 -13.51 -19.89 -24.01
N ASP A 349 -12.67 -20.91 -24.22
CA ASP A 349 -11.25 -20.72 -24.53
C ASP A 349 -11.07 -19.93 -25.85
N ILE A 350 -11.87 -20.22 -26.88
CA ILE A 350 -11.87 -19.48 -28.14
C ILE A 350 -12.28 -18.02 -27.90
N ILE A 351 -13.34 -17.79 -27.13
CA ILE A 351 -13.81 -16.44 -26.84
C ILE A 351 -12.77 -15.62 -26.07
N PHE A 352 -12.12 -16.24 -25.10
CA PHE A 352 -11.14 -15.57 -24.24
C PHE A 352 -9.79 -15.38 -24.91
N TYR A 353 -9.25 -16.40 -25.57
CA TYR A 353 -7.85 -16.41 -25.99
C TYR A 353 -7.64 -16.29 -27.50
N GLY A 354 -8.74 -16.43 -28.27
CA GLY A 354 -8.69 -16.20 -29.72
C GLY A 354 -8.99 -17.45 -30.55
N TYR A 355 -9.16 -17.23 -31.84
CA TYR A 355 -9.37 -18.23 -32.85
C TYR A 355 -8.25 -18.15 -33.89
N ASP A 356 -7.44 -19.19 -33.99
CA ASP A 356 -6.17 -19.18 -34.74
C ASP A 356 -6.37 -19.23 -36.28
N GLU A 357 -7.56 -19.62 -36.75
CA GLU A 357 -7.83 -19.68 -38.19
C GLU A 357 -8.38 -18.36 -38.70
N LYS A 358 -7.91 -17.98 -39.90
CA LYS A 358 -8.46 -16.82 -40.59
C LYS A 358 -9.81 -17.13 -41.17
N PHE A 359 -10.81 -16.32 -40.87
CA PHE A 359 -12.16 -16.43 -41.41
C PHE A 359 -12.49 -15.20 -42.26
N ARG A 360 -13.35 -15.47 -43.29
CA ARG A 360 -13.88 -14.40 -44.14
C ARG A 360 -14.81 -13.54 -43.36
N PHE A 361 -14.59 -12.22 -43.42
CA PHE A 361 -15.41 -11.21 -42.77
C PHE A 361 -15.71 -10.06 -43.73
N ASP A 362 -16.98 -9.78 -43.90
CA ASP A 362 -17.47 -8.69 -44.72
C ASP A 362 -18.29 -7.75 -43.82
N TYR A 363 -17.89 -6.49 -43.74
CA TYR A 363 -18.54 -5.45 -42.99
C TYR A 363 -18.82 -4.25 -43.84
N THR A 364 -20.09 -3.81 -43.89
CA THR A 364 -20.56 -2.60 -44.56
C THR A 364 -21.25 -1.76 -43.52
N GLY A 365 -20.71 -0.57 -43.21
CA GLY A 365 -21.36 0.29 -42.23
C GLY A 365 -20.64 1.59 -41.94
N GLY A 366 -21.41 2.67 -41.89
CA GLY A 366 -21.05 3.97 -41.39
C GLY A 366 -19.96 4.68 -42.20
N GLU A 367 -18.75 4.65 -41.71
CA GLU A 367 -17.62 5.42 -42.26
C GLU A 367 -16.66 4.61 -43.12
N PHE A 368 -16.74 3.26 -43.11
CA PHE A 368 -15.87 2.41 -43.93
C PHE A 368 -16.47 1.02 -44.18
N ASP A 369 -16.05 0.40 -45.27
CA ASP A 369 -16.36 -0.95 -45.65
C ASP A 369 -15.11 -1.82 -45.56
N PHE A 370 -15.26 -3.08 -45.11
CA PHE A 370 -14.18 -4.05 -45.05
C PHE A 370 -14.62 -5.37 -45.67
N HIS A 371 -13.82 -5.89 -46.60
CA HIS A 371 -13.99 -7.21 -47.22
C HIS A 371 -12.65 -7.95 -47.19
N GLY A 372 -12.56 -9.04 -46.43
CA GLY A 372 -11.30 -9.77 -46.35
C GLY A 372 -11.27 -10.86 -45.29
N TYR A 373 -10.09 -11.30 -44.96
CA TYR A 373 -9.87 -12.30 -43.90
C TYR A 373 -9.43 -11.61 -42.62
N LYS A 374 -9.99 -12.07 -41.50
CA LYS A 374 -9.65 -11.59 -40.15
C LYS A 374 -9.33 -12.75 -39.20
N GLU A 375 -8.57 -12.46 -38.19
CA GLU A 375 -8.32 -13.32 -37.04
C GLU A 375 -9.06 -12.73 -35.84
N TYR A 376 -9.47 -13.55 -34.90
CA TYR A 376 -10.04 -13.09 -33.65
C TYR A 376 -9.01 -13.29 -32.53
N GLU A 377 -8.46 -12.18 -32.01
CA GLU A 377 -7.39 -12.19 -31.01
C GLU A 377 -7.80 -12.70 -29.61
N GLY A 378 -9.10 -12.76 -29.33
CA GLY A 378 -9.65 -13.11 -28.02
C GLY A 378 -9.88 -11.89 -27.11
N ALA A 379 -10.86 -12.05 -26.20
CA ALA A 379 -11.25 -10.95 -25.32
C ALA A 379 -10.14 -10.56 -24.33
N VAL A 380 -9.40 -11.53 -23.82
CA VAL A 380 -8.29 -11.32 -22.86
C VAL A 380 -7.16 -10.55 -23.53
N LYS A 381 -6.63 -11.05 -24.65
CA LYS A 381 -5.53 -10.38 -25.38
C LYS A 381 -5.92 -8.98 -25.85
N ASN A 382 -7.18 -8.77 -26.26
CA ASN A 382 -7.68 -7.47 -26.66
C ASN A 382 -7.66 -6.47 -25.50
N LEU A 383 -8.10 -6.89 -24.29
CA LEU A 383 -8.05 -6.02 -23.12
C LEU A 383 -6.61 -5.74 -22.66
N GLU A 384 -5.74 -6.75 -22.67
CA GLU A 384 -4.32 -6.56 -22.33
C GLU A 384 -3.66 -5.59 -23.29
N ARG A 385 -3.86 -5.76 -24.60
CA ARG A 385 -3.36 -4.82 -25.61
C ARG A 385 -3.86 -3.41 -25.38
N ARG A 386 -5.17 -3.22 -25.16
CA ARG A 386 -5.75 -1.90 -24.84
C ARG A 386 -5.19 -1.29 -23.56
N TYR A 387 -4.90 -2.08 -22.55
CA TYR A 387 -4.28 -1.62 -21.31
C TYR A 387 -2.86 -1.12 -21.55
N TYR A 388 -2.03 -1.88 -22.27
CA TYR A 388 -0.63 -1.52 -22.50
C TYR A 388 -0.42 -0.43 -23.56
N GLU A 389 -1.28 -0.38 -24.60
CA GLU A 389 -1.16 0.57 -25.70
C GLU A 389 -1.93 1.87 -25.48
N SER A 390 -2.83 1.94 -24.50
CA SER A 390 -3.61 3.15 -24.24
C SER A 390 -2.76 4.28 -23.69
N PHE A 391 -2.95 5.48 -24.23
CA PHE A 391 -2.40 6.74 -23.68
C PHE A 391 -3.32 7.38 -22.64
N SER A 392 -4.54 6.87 -22.44
CA SER A 392 -5.51 7.39 -21.48
C SER A 392 -5.41 6.67 -20.15
N GLU A 393 -4.93 7.35 -19.11
CA GLU A 393 -4.87 6.81 -17.75
C GLU A 393 -6.26 6.41 -17.22
N ALA A 394 -7.31 7.16 -17.58
CA ALA A 394 -8.68 6.82 -17.20
C ALA A 394 -9.14 5.48 -17.80
N GLN A 395 -8.77 5.19 -19.05
CA GLN A 395 -9.08 3.92 -19.70
C GLN A 395 -8.28 2.77 -19.09
N LYS A 396 -7.00 2.98 -18.79
CA LYS A 396 -6.18 1.98 -18.08
C LYS A 396 -6.79 1.67 -16.71
N GLU A 397 -7.14 2.70 -15.93
CA GLU A 397 -7.74 2.54 -14.62
C GLU A 397 -9.09 1.79 -14.69
N GLU A 398 -9.90 2.06 -15.72
CA GLU A 398 -11.16 1.34 -15.93
C GLU A 398 -10.91 -0.15 -16.20
N ILE A 399 -9.99 -0.48 -17.13
CA ILE A 399 -9.65 -1.87 -17.48
C ILE A 399 -9.07 -2.60 -16.26
N GLU A 400 -8.13 -1.96 -15.55
CA GLU A 400 -7.48 -2.52 -14.36
C GLU A 400 -8.49 -2.85 -13.28
N ASN A 401 -9.31 -1.89 -12.88
CA ASN A 401 -10.27 -2.06 -11.80
C ASN A 401 -11.38 -3.08 -12.12
N ARG A 402 -11.78 -3.14 -13.38
CA ARG A 402 -12.96 -3.91 -13.78
C ARG A 402 -12.64 -5.31 -14.21
N TYR A 403 -11.52 -5.52 -14.90
CA TYR A 403 -11.22 -6.78 -15.58
C TYR A 403 -9.92 -7.44 -15.17
N MET A 404 -8.99 -6.72 -14.51
CA MET A 404 -7.69 -7.30 -14.17
C MET A 404 -7.59 -7.73 -12.70
N VAL A 405 -6.67 -8.65 -12.44
CA VAL A 405 -6.30 -9.14 -11.10
C VAL A 405 -4.79 -9.29 -11.00
N GLU A 406 -4.26 -9.03 -9.80
CA GLU A 406 -2.85 -9.34 -9.51
C GLU A 406 -2.71 -10.85 -9.25
N ARG A 407 -1.92 -11.53 -10.07
CA ARG A 407 -1.54 -12.95 -9.87
C ARG A 407 -0.06 -13.05 -9.53
N ILE A 408 0.28 -14.02 -8.68
CA ILE A 408 1.68 -14.31 -8.34
C ILE A 408 2.42 -14.73 -9.61
N CYS A 409 3.61 -14.18 -9.83
CA CYS A 409 4.45 -14.52 -10.97
C CYS A 409 4.84 -16.00 -10.92
N LYS A 410 4.49 -16.76 -11.96
CA LYS A 410 4.74 -18.21 -12.03
C LYS A 410 6.22 -18.59 -12.12
N VAL A 411 7.07 -17.68 -12.59
CA VAL A 411 8.51 -17.91 -12.74
C VAL A 411 9.22 -17.80 -11.39
N CYS A 412 9.06 -16.68 -10.68
CA CYS A 412 9.74 -16.49 -9.41
C CYS A 412 8.87 -16.82 -8.17
N ASN A 413 7.66 -17.33 -8.36
CA ASN A 413 6.72 -17.67 -7.28
C ASN A 413 6.57 -16.56 -6.22
N GLY A 414 6.55 -15.29 -6.67
CA GLY A 414 6.44 -14.12 -5.80
C GLY A 414 7.77 -13.61 -5.24
N LYS A 415 8.88 -14.33 -5.40
CA LYS A 415 10.17 -13.99 -4.79
C LYS A 415 10.94 -12.84 -5.46
N ARG A 416 10.44 -12.28 -6.56
CA ARG A 416 10.93 -11.05 -7.23
C ARG A 416 12.32 -11.16 -7.89
N LEU A 417 13.17 -12.09 -7.48
CA LEU A 417 14.56 -12.27 -7.92
C LEU A 417 14.70 -13.50 -8.82
N LYS A 418 15.85 -13.58 -9.51
CA LYS A 418 16.24 -14.75 -10.31
C LYS A 418 16.62 -15.90 -9.39
N ASP A 419 16.52 -17.14 -9.91
CA ASP A 419 16.84 -18.36 -9.14
C ASP A 419 18.32 -18.43 -8.73
N GLU A 420 19.23 -17.94 -9.56
CA GLU A 420 20.66 -17.88 -9.24
C GLU A 420 20.94 -16.94 -8.05
N VAL A 421 20.16 -15.86 -7.90
CA VAL A 421 20.28 -14.94 -6.77
C VAL A 421 19.68 -15.54 -5.51
N LEU A 422 18.56 -16.26 -5.65
CA LEU A 422 17.90 -16.95 -4.54
C LEU A 422 18.70 -18.17 -4.05
N ALA A 423 19.63 -18.67 -4.87
CA ALA A 423 20.54 -19.74 -4.47
C ALA A 423 21.68 -19.27 -3.56
N VAL A 424 21.81 -17.95 -3.32
CA VAL A 424 22.78 -17.43 -2.34
C VAL A 424 22.13 -17.37 -0.96
N THR A 425 22.81 -17.94 0.04
CA THR A 425 22.28 -18.03 1.42
C THR A 425 23.22 -17.41 2.45
N VAL A 426 22.64 -16.91 3.52
CA VAL A 426 23.33 -16.50 4.75
C VAL A 426 22.72 -17.30 5.89
N ASN A 427 23.53 -18.03 6.62
CA ASN A 427 23.06 -18.94 7.68
C ASN A 427 21.90 -19.86 7.21
N GLY A 428 22.01 -20.39 5.98
CA GLY A 428 21.06 -21.34 5.39
C GLY A 428 19.75 -20.74 4.86
N LYS A 429 19.62 -19.40 4.81
CA LYS A 429 18.44 -18.74 4.27
C LYS A 429 18.78 -17.75 3.17
N ASN A 430 17.96 -17.70 2.11
CA ASN A 430 18.11 -16.69 1.07
C ASN A 430 17.48 -15.35 1.49
N ILE A 431 17.82 -14.30 0.76
CA ILE A 431 17.39 -12.92 1.10
C ILE A 431 15.86 -12.78 1.16
N MET A 432 15.12 -13.44 0.27
CA MET A 432 13.66 -13.33 0.24
C MET A 432 13.00 -14.18 1.34
N GLU A 433 13.57 -15.32 1.71
CA GLU A 433 13.11 -16.09 2.88
C GLU A 433 13.22 -15.27 4.17
N ILE A 434 14.29 -14.50 4.33
CA ILE A 434 14.44 -13.57 5.47
C ILE A 434 13.40 -12.45 5.38
N CYS A 435 13.18 -11.90 4.19
CA CYS A 435 12.17 -10.85 4.01
C CYS A 435 10.73 -11.33 4.25
N ASP A 436 10.44 -12.59 4.01
CA ASP A 436 9.12 -13.19 4.20
C ASP A 436 8.83 -13.58 5.65
N MET A 437 9.86 -13.63 6.50
CA MET A 437 9.67 -13.79 7.94
C MET A 437 8.98 -12.57 8.55
N SER A 438 8.27 -12.77 9.67
CA SER A 438 7.86 -11.66 10.51
C SER A 438 9.09 -10.91 11.04
N ILE A 439 8.94 -9.60 11.28
CA ILE A 439 10.01 -8.76 11.84
C ILE A 439 10.58 -9.37 13.13
N LYS A 440 9.70 -9.93 13.97
CA LYS A 440 10.10 -10.65 15.18
C LYS A 440 11.01 -11.83 14.86
N ASN A 441 10.58 -12.72 13.96
CA ASN A 441 11.35 -13.91 13.58
C ASN A 441 12.66 -13.53 12.86
N SER A 442 12.64 -12.45 12.06
CA SER A 442 13.86 -11.92 11.44
C SER A 442 14.83 -11.39 12.50
N LEU A 443 14.34 -10.67 13.52
CA LEU A 443 15.17 -10.19 14.62
C LEU A 443 15.78 -11.37 15.39
N ASP A 444 14.98 -12.37 15.75
CA ASP A 444 15.44 -13.57 16.44
C ASP A 444 16.49 -14.33 15.60
N PHE A 445 16.30 -14.41 14.28
CA PHE A 445 17.27 -14.99 13.36
C PHE A 445 18.61 -14.25 13.41
N PHE A 446 18.61 -12.90 13.31
CA PHE A 446 19.84 -12.11 13.34
C PHE A 446 20.51 -12.05 14.72
N MET A 447 19.77 -12.22 15.81
CA MET A 447 20.34 -12.30 17.16
C MET A 447 21.05 -13.62 17.42
N ASN A 448 20.58 -14.72 16.81
CA ASN A 448 21.05 -16.09 17.07
C ASN A 448 21.86 -16.70 15.90
N MET A 449 22.39 -15.86 14.98
CA MET A 449 23.19 -16.33 13.85
C MET A 449 24.51 -16.95 14.30
N ASN A 450 24.87 -18.07 13.68
CA ASN A 450 26.19 -18.67 13.81
C ASN A 450 27.09 -18.19 12.66
N LEU A 451 28.11 -17.42 12.99
CA LEU A 451 29.07 -16.87 12.02
C LEU A 451 30.48 -17.34 12.39
N THR A 452 31.32 -17.48 11.38
CA THR A 452 32.76 -17.66 11.58
C THR A 452 33.40 -16.36 12.04
N GLU A 453 34.56 -16.40 12.70
CA GLU A 453 35.28 -15.18 13.15
C GLU A 453 35.51 -14.16 12.00
N LYS A 454 35.80 -14.66 10.78
CA LYS A 454 35.97 -13.82 9.60
C LYS A 454 34.67 -13.12 9.19
N GLN A 455 33.59 -13.89 9.14
CA GLN A 455 32.26 -13.36 8.80
C GLN A 455 31.76 -12.36 9.86
N GLU A 456 32.00 -12.62 11.13
CA GLU A 456 31.63 -11.71 12.21
C GLU A 456 32.34 -10.36 12.11
N LYS A 457 33.65 -10.36 11.83
CA LYS A 457 34.41 -9.12 11.62
C LYS A 457 33.88 -8.30 10.43
N ILE A 458 33.53 -8.96 9.32
CA ILE A 458 33.04 -8.31 8.10
C ILE A 458 31.62 -7.77 8.33
N ALA A 459 30.74 -8.56 8.96
CA ALA A 459 29.32 -8.24 9.05
C ALA A 459 28.94 -7.40 10.29
N LYS A 460 29.85 -7.15 11.23
CA LYS A 460 29.60 -6.51 12.53
C LYS A 460 28.74 -5.25 12.44
N GLU A 461 29.16 -4.27 11.66
CA GLU A 461 28.45 -2.98 11.54
C GLU A 461 27.12 -3.15 10.76
N ILE A 462 27.08 -3.99 9.74
CA ILE A 462 25.87 -4.28 8.97
C ILE A 462 24.81 -4.94 9.87
N LEU A 463 25.21 -5.93 10.65
CA LEU A 463 24.32 -6.65 11.58
C LEU A 463 23.82 -5.74 12.70
N LYS A 464 24.66 -4.83 13.20
CA LYS A 464 24.24 -3.83 14.18
C LYS A 464 23.08 -3.00 13.64
N GLU A 465 23.22 -2.44 12.45
CA GLU A 465 22.19 -1.62 11.78
C GLU A 465 20.89 -2.41 11.52
N ILE A 466 21.00 -3.66 11.04
CA ILE A 466 19.84 -4.53 10.85
C ILE A 466 19.10 -4.78 12.18
N ARG A 467 19.84 -5.17 13.22
CA ARG A 467 19.28 -5.48 14.55
C ARG A 467 18.61 -4.28 15.19
N GLU A 468 19.23 -3.10 15.11
CA GLU A 468 18.66 -1.86 15.63
C GLU A 468 17.35 -1.49 14.94
N ARG A 469 17.30 -1.49 13.60
CA ARG A 469 16.09 -1.19 12.84
C ARG A 469 14.96 -2.20 13.11
N LEU A 470 15.25 -3.50 13.14
CA LEU A 470 14.26 -4.52 13.45
C LEU A 470 13.75 -4.37 14.91
N THR A 471 14.63 -4.02 15.85
CA THR A 471 14.25 -3.75 17.24
C THR A 471 13.33 -2.54 17.35
N PHE A 472 13.61 -1.45 16.62
CA PHE A 472 12.73 -0.28 16.62
C PHE A 472 11.35 -0.60 16.04
N MET A 473 11.28 -1.37 14.95
CA MET A 473 9.99 -1.81 14.40
C MET A 473 9.21 -2.68 15.38
N THR A 474 9.88 -3.55 16.14
CA THR A 474 9.26 -4.36 17.19
C THR A 474 8.72 -3.48 18.32
N ASN A 475 9.48 -2.46 18.73
CA ASN A 475 9.10 -1.54 19.79
C ASN A 475 7.89 -0.65 19.45
N VAL A 476 7.66 -0.37 18.17
CA VAL A 476 6.45 0.36 17.75
C VAL A 476 5.26 -0.58 17.44
N GLY A 477 5.34 -1.85 17.80
CA GLY A 477 4.25 -2.82 17.62
C GLY A 477 4.05 -3.31 16.18
N LEU A 478 5.12 -3.37 15.37
CA LEU A 478 5.11 -3.87 14.00
C LEU A 478 5.78 -5.24 13.84
N ASP A 479 5.93 -5.96 14.94
CA ASP A 479 6.61 -7.25 15.03
C ASP A 479 6.00 -8.36 14.15
N TYR A 480 4.72 -8.23 13.79
CA TYR A 480 3.98 -9.16 12.95
C TYR A 480 4.13 -8.91 11.43
N LEU A 481 4.61 -7.75 11.00
CA LEU A 481 4.82 -7.44 9.59
C LEU A 481 5.98 -8.24 9.00
N THR A 482 5.98 -8.41 7.68
CA THR A 482 7.12 -8.96 6.93
C THR A 482 7.84 -7.85 6.18
N LEU A 483 9.17 -7.99 5.97
CA LEU A 483 9.95 -7.02 5.20
C LEU A 483 9.56 -7.00 3.72
N SER A 484 9.03 -8.12 3.19
CA SER A 484 8.54 -8.24 1.81
C SER A 484 7.20 -7.58 1.56
N ARG A 485 6.43 -7.21 2.61
CA ARG A 485 5.09 -6.64 2.49
C ARG A 485 5.10 -5.33 1.72
N GLU A 486 4.24 -5.23 0.72
CA GLU A 486 4.10 -4.04 -0.12
C GLU A 486 3.49 -2.87 0.65
N THR A 487 4.07 -1.68 0.50
CA THR A 487 3.64 -0.50 1.25
C THR A 487 2.22 -0.05 0.91
N LYS A 488 1.76 -0.30 -0.32
CA LYS A 488 0.37 -0.02 -0.72
C LYS A 488 -0.68 -0.83 0.06
N THR A 489 -0.26 -1.93 0.72
CA THR A 489 -1.14 -2.80 1.51
C THR A 489 -1.15 -2.46 2.99
N LEU A 490 -0.35 -1.48 3.41
CA LEU A 490 -0.28 -1.05 4.79
C LEU A 490 -1.46 -0.14 5.14
N SER A 491 -1.96 -0.26 6.35
CA SER A 491 -2.86 0.73 6.92
C SER A 491 -2.13 2.07 7.17
N GLY A 492 -2.90 3.15 7.32
CA GLY A 492 -2.33 4.47 7.64
C GLY A 492 -1.46 4.44 8.90
N GLY A 493 -1.94 3.80 9.97
CA GLY A 493 -1.20 3.65 11.22
C GLY A 493 0.04 2.79 11.09
N GLU A 494 0.01 1.67 10.33
CA GLU A 494 1.22 0.86 10.06
C GLU A 494 2.29 1.68 9.33
N SER A 495 1.89 2.42 8.29
CA SER A 495 2.80 3.28 7.51
C SER A 495 3.43 4.38 8.37
N GLN A 496 2.64 5.01 9.24
CA GLN A 496 3.09 6.04 10.16
C GLN A 496 4.11 5.49 11.17
N ARG A 497 3.83 4.32 11.77
CA ARG A 497 4.75 3.67 12.71
C ARG A 497 6.05 3.22 12.07
N ILE A 498 6.03 2.77 10.81
CA ILE A 498 7.25 2.48 10.05
C ILE A 498 8.12 3.73 9.95
N ARG A 499 7.54 4.88 9.62
CA ARG A 499 8.28 6.16 9.58
C ARG A 499 8.81 6.55 10.95
N LEU A 500 8.00 6.41 12.00
CA LEU A 500 8.44 6.65 13.36
C LEU A 500 9.64 5.79 13.73
N ALA A 501 9.59 4.47 13.46
CA ALA A 501 10.68 3.54 13.71
C ALA A 501 11.95 3.94 12.95
N THR A 502 11.83 4.37 11.69
CA THR A 502 12.96 4.83 10.87
C THR A 502 13.59 6.11 11.45
N GLN A 503 12.76 7.06 11.91
CA GLN A 503 13.26 8.31 12.50
C GLN A 503 13.95 8.09 13.86
N ILE A 504 13.44 7.19 14.68
CA ILE A 504 14.08 6.80 15.94
C ILE A 504 15.45 6.17 15.68
N GLY A 505 15.52 5.32 14.66
CA GLY A 505 16.77 4.68 14.22
C GLY A 505 17.85 5.66 13.78
N SER A 506 17.47 6.89 13.37
CA SER A 506 18.46 7.93 13.01
C SER A 506 19.22 8.54 14.20
N GLY A 507 18.75 8.33 15.44
CA GLY A 507 19.39 8.83 16.66
C GLY A 507 19.50 10.35 16.77
N LEU A 508 18.65 11.09 16.04
CA LEU A 508 18.67 12.55 16.03
C LEU A 508 18.30 13.13 17.40
N THR A 509 19.00 14.16 17.82
CA THR A 509 18.81 14.89 19.07
C THR A 509 18.53 16.37 18.82
N GLY A 510 17.78 17.01 19.72
CA GLY A 510 17.47 18.45 19.60
C GLY A 510 16.46 18.77 18.48
N VAL A 511 15.69 17.78 18.03
CA VAL A 511 14.70 17.90 16.95
C VAL A 511 13.30 18.10 17.53
N LEU A 512 12.47 18.81 16.80
CA LEU A 512 11.04 18.92 17.06
C LEU A 512 10.28 17.86 16.23
N TYR A 513 9.71 16.87 16.88
CA TYR A 513 8.82 15.90 16.23
C TYR A 513 7.36 16.34 16.36
N VAL A 514 6.65 16.39 15.23
CA VAL A 514 5.21 16.66 15.18
C VAL A 514 4.51 15.41 14.64
N LEU A 515 3.70 14.76 15.48
CA LEU A 515 3.03 13.49 15.17
C LEU A 515 1.51 13.68 15.12
N ASP A 516 0.87 13.02 14.15
CA ASP A 516 -0.58 13.03 13.95
C ASP A 516 -1.18 11.69 14.38
N GLU A 517 -1.84 11.64 15.52
CA GLU A 517 -2.56 10.47 16.06
C GLU A 517 -1.77 9.14 15.96
N PRO A 518 -0.56 9.04 16.53
CA PRO A 518 0.27 7.85 16.36
C PRO A 518 -0.30 6.58 17.01
N SER A 519 -1.27 6.70 17.94
CA SER A 519 -1.97 5.57 18.58
C SER A 519 -3.05 4.92 17.71
N ILE A 520 -3.32 5.49 16.52
CA ILE A 520 -4.44 5.08 15.67
C ILE A 520 -4.37 3.60 15.26
N GLY A 521 -5.50 2.88 15.36
CA GLY A 521 -5.61 1.46 15.00
C GLY A 521 -4.76 0.54 15.89
N LEU A 522 -4.29 1.03 17.06
CA LEU A 522 -3.56 0.23 18.04
C LEU A 522 -4.49 -0.37 19.07
N HIS A 523 -4.22 -1.63 19.39
CA HIS A 523 -4.72 -2.22 20.62
C HIS A 523 -3.93 -1.63 21.81
N GLN A 524 -4.52 -1.53 23.00
CA GLN A 524 -3.88 -0.94 24.18
C GLN A 524 -2.51 -1.57 24.52
N LYS A 525 -2.36 -2.88 24.30
CA LYS A 525 -1.08 -3.56 24.46
C LYS A 525 0.04 -2.97 23.58
N ASP A 526 -0.30 -2.59 22.34
CA ASP A 526 0.65 -2.04 21.38
C ASP A 526 0.87 -0.53 21.64
N ASN A 527 -0.16 0.15 22.16
CA ASN A 527 -0.08 1.55 22.59
C ASN A 527 0.94 1.74 23.74
N ASP A 528 0.96 0.83 24.71
CA ASP A 528 1.96 0.85 25.79
C ASP A 528 3.41 0.83 25.24
N LYS A 529 3.69 0.03 24.19
CA LYS A 529 5.00 0.00 23.52
C LYS A 529 5.32 1.30 22.80
N LEU A 530 4.33 1.87 22.09
CA LEU A 530 4.46 3.15 21.41
C LEU A 530 4.82 4.27 22.39
N LEU A 531 4.10 4.35 23.51
CA LEU A 531 4.33 5.38 24.54
C LEU A 531 5.72 5.26 25.18
N ALA A 532 6.19 4.03 25.45
CA ALA A 532 7.57 3.80 25.91
C ALA A 532 8.59 4.32 24.87
N THR A 533 8.30 4.14 23.58
CA THR A 533 9.15 4.60 22.49
C THR A 533 9.17 6.13 22.36
N LEU A 534 8.01 6.81 22.48
CA LEU A 534 7.92 8.26 22.47
C LEU A 534 8.65 8.87 23.67
N ASN A 535 8.52 8.30 24.85
CA ASN A 535 9.28 8.74 26.04
C ASN A 535 10.80 8.60 25.84
N ARG A 536 11.25 7.51 25.20
CA ARG A 536 12.68 7.36 24.88
C ARG A 536 13.15 8.45 23.89
N LEU A 537 12.35 8.81 22.88
CA LEU A 537 12.68 9.94 21.98
C LEU A 537 12.83 11.25 22.74
N LYS A 538 11.93 11.52 23.69
CA LYS A 538 12.03 12.69 24.57
C LYS A 538 13.33 12.67 25.38
N GLU A 539 13.67 11.53 26.01
CA GLU A 539 14.88 11.35 26.83
C GLU A 539 16.19 11.60 26.03
N LEU A 540 16.16 11.43 24.71
CA LEU A 540 17.25 11.82 23.81
C LEU A 540 17.41 13.34 23.64
N GLY A 541 16.59 14.16 24.29
CA GLY A 541 16.63 15.62 24.22
C GLY A 541 15.84 16.20 23.04
N ASN A 542 14.79 15.50 22.60
CA ASN A 542 13.88 15.97 21.56
C ASN A 542 12.59 16.54 22.15
N THR A 543 11.97 17.45 21.42
CA THR A 543 10.65 18.00 21.75
C THR A 543 9.59 17.23 20.94
N LEU A 544 8.57 16.74 21.62
CA LEU A 544 7.48 16.00 20.97
C LEU A 544 6.18 16.81 21.05
N ILE A 545 5.58 17.12 19.93
CA ILE A 545 4.22 17.64 19.81
C ILE A 545 3.37 16.57 19.14
N VAL A 546 2.37 16.07 19.85
CA VAL A 546 1.52 14.97 19.39
C VAL A 546 0.07 15.41 19.39
N VAL A 547 -0.58 15.39 18.24
CA VAL A 547 -2.04 15.56 18.14
C VAL A 547 -2.65 14.23 18.51
N GLU A 548 -3.45 14.17 19.59
CA GLU A 548 -3.98 12.91 20.12
C GLU A 548 -5.33 13.03 20.83
N HIS A 549 -6.03 11.89 20.84
CA HIS A 549 -7.31 11.73 21.50
C HIS A 549 -7.34 10.54 22.47
N ASP A 550 -6.28 9.74 22.53
CA ASP A 550 -6.16 8.58 23.39
C ASP A 550 -5.91 8.99 24.86
N GLU A 551 -6.67 8.41 25.80
CA GLU A 551 -6.58 8.71 27.21
C GLU A 551 -5.20 8.38 27.80
N ASP A 552 -4.65 7.21 27.49
CA ASP A 552 -3.37 6.75 28.03
C ASP A 552 -2.23 7.65 27.54
N THR A 553 -2.27 8.09 26.29
CA THR A 553 -1.30 9.03 25.70
C THR A 553 -1.36 10.39 26.39
N MET A 554 -2.56 10.92 26.59
CA MET A 554 -2.75 12.20 27.29
C MET A 554 -2.30 12.15 28.75
N MET A 555 -2.53 11.03 29.44
CA MET A 555 -2.15 10.87 30.86
C MET A 555 -0.64 10.72 31.04
N GLN A 556 0.11 10.28 30.01
CA GLN A 556 1.58 10.17 30.03
C GLN A 556 2.30 11.43 29.53
N ALA A 557 1.57 12.38 28.97
CA ALA A 557 2.16 13.64 28.49
C ALA A 557 2.65 14.50 29.65
N ASP A 558 3.73 15.27 29.44
CA ASP A 558 4.21 16.28 30.38
C ASP A 558 3.23 17.47 30.41
N LYS A 559 2.73 17.88 29.23
CA LYS A 559 1.75 18.95 29.06
C LYS A 559 0.66 18.56 28.07
N ILE A 560 -0.53 19.06 28.31
CA ILE A 560 -1.67 18.96 27.38
C ILE A 560 -2.08 20.38 27.00
N LEU A 561 -2.26 20.60 25.71
CA LEU A 561 -2.85 21.80 25.13
C LEU A 561 -4.24 21.43 24.58
N ASP A 562 -5.28 21.92 25.23
CA ASP A 562 -6.67 21.69 24.83
C ASP A 562 -7.17 22.86 23.99
N ILE A 563 -7.50 22.61 22.73
CA ILE A 563 -7.97 23.61 21.75
C ILE A 563 -9.46 23.43 21.53
N GLY A 564 -10.20 24.53 21.63
CA GLY A 564 -11.66 24.50 21.51
C GLY A 564 -12.28 25.89 21.54
N PRO A 565 -13.42 26.02 22.24
CA PRO A 565 -14.23 25.00 22.92
C PRO A 565 -15.06 24.13 21.97
N GLY A 566 -15.26 24.55 20.70
CA GLY A 566 -16.06 23.88 19.69
C GLY A 566 -15.26 23.59 18.43
N ALA A 567 -15.97 23.36 17.33
CA ALA A 567 -15.42 23.08 16.01
C ALA A 567 -15.60 24.28 15.07
N GLY A 568 -14.79 24.38 14.01
CA GLY A 568 -14.88 25.43 12.99
C GLY A 568 -14.80 26.84 13.60
N GLU A 569 -15.76 27.70 13.36
CA GLU A 569 -15.80 29.06 13.89
C GLU A 569 -15.88 29.14 15.42
N PHE A 570 -16.40 28.10 16.06
CA PHE A 570 -16.49 28.00 17.54
C PHE A 570 -15.24 27.37 18.17
N GLY A 571 -14.25 26.99 17.33
CA GLY A 571 -12.95 26.50 17.74
C GLY A 571 -11.88 27.60 17.72
N GLY A 572 -10.63 27.16 17.73
CA GLY A 572 -9.48 28.04 17.49
C GLY A 572 -8.97 28.79 18.69
N ASP A 573 -9.51 28.56 19.90
CA ASP A 573 -9.04 29.18 21.14
C ASP A 573 -8.29 28.15 22.02
N ILE A 574 -7.37 28.63 22.86
CA ILE A 574 -6.77 27.79 23.91
C ILE A 574 -7.72 27.72 25.08
N VAL A 575 -8.30 26.56 25.34
CA VAL A 575 -9.19 26.30 26.47
C VAL A 575 -8.39 26.06 27.74
N ALA A 576 -7.30 25.31 27.63
CA ALA A 576 -6.44 25.01 28.76
C ALA A 576 -5.05 24.57 28.28
N PHE A 577 -4.00 24.89 29.06
CA PHE A 577 -2.64 24.41 28.89
C PHE A 577 -2.03 24.07 30.24
N GLY A 578 -1.48 22.89 30.42
CA GLY A 578 -0.87 22.45 31.66
C GLY A 578 -0.65 20.95 31.74
N SER A 579 -0.27 20.44 32.91
CA SER A 579 -0.15 19.00 33.15
C SER A 579 -1.53 18.30 33.07
N PRO A 580 -1.59 16.99 32.86
CA PRO A 580 -2.86 16.24 32.83
C PRO A 580 -3.72 16.52 34.08
N LYS A 581 -3.10 16.62 35.24
CA LYS A 581 -3.81 16.91 36.51
C LYS A 581 -4.42 18.32 36.55
N GLU A 582 -3.80 19.29 35.92
CA GLU A 582 -4.31 20.68 35.80
C GLU A 582 -5.47 20.71 34.81
N ILE A 583 -5.38 20.01 33.68
CA ILE A 583 -6.46 19.91 32.70
C ILE A 583 -7.72 19.25 33.30
N MET A 584 -7.56 18.19 34.09
CA MET A 584 -8.67 17.51 34.78
C MET A 584 -9.41 18.42 35.78
N LYS A 585 -8.76 19.44 36.31
CA LYS A 585 -9.36 20.44 37.24
C LYS A 585 -10.07 21.57 36.49
N ASN A 586 -9.76 21.78 35.21
CA ASN A 586 -10.34 22.88 34.43
C ASN A 586 -11.83 22.59 34.12
N LYS A 587 -12.72 23.46 34.54
CA LYS A 587 -14.17 23.32 34.33
C LYS A 587 -14.58 23.55 32.86
N ASN A 588 -13.81 24.32 32.11
CA ASN A 588 -14.13 24.69 30.74
C ASN A 588 -13.63 23.63 29.72
N SER A 589 -12.63 22.81 30.12
CA SER A 589 -12.09 21.77 29.28
C SER A 589 -13.03 20.57 29.20
N ILE A 590 -13.53 20.27 28.00
CA ILE A 590 -14.30 19.05 27.71
C ILE A 590 -13.41 17.84 27.92
N THR A 591 -12.19 17.86 27.39
CA THR A 591 -11.18 16.82 27.59
C THR A 591 -10.96 16.58 29.09
N GLY A 592 -10.81 17.63 29.89
CA GLY A 592 -10.62 17.52 31.35
C GLY A 592 -11.79 16.88 32.06
N LYS A 593 -13.01 17.11 31.60
CA LYS A 593 -14.22 16.46 32.19
C LYS A 593 -14.22 14.96 31.93
N PHE A 594 -13.82 14.52 30.71
CA PHE A 594 -13.71 13.09 30.39
C PHE A 594 -12.57 12.42 31.16
N LEU A 595 -11.36 12.99 31.14
CA LEU A 595 -10.20 12.47 31.88
C LEU A 595 -10.44 12.39 33.40
N SER A 596 -11.23 13.34 33.98
CA SER A 596 -11.58 13.32 35.41
C SER A 596 -12.76 12.38 35.74
N GLY A 597 -13.38 11.77 34.72
CA GLY A 597 -14.58 10.92 34.90
C GLY A 597 -15.87 11.66 35.22
N LYS A 598 -15.88 13.01 35.17
CA LYS A 598 -17.11 13.83 35.36
C LYS A 598 -18.08 13.63 34.19
N GLU A 599 -17.56 13.47 33.00
CA GLU A 599 -18.30 12.99 31.83
C GLU A 599 -17.69 11.65 31.40
N ALA A 600 -18.52 10.73 30.91
CA ALA A 600 -18.09 9.43 30.42
C ALA A 600 -19.13 8.84 29.47
N ILE A 601 -18.66 7.99 28.54
CA ILE A 601 -19.56 7.14 27.77
C ILE A 601 -20.04 6.01 28.68
N GLU A 602 -21.37 5.92 28.86
CA GLU A 602 -21.94 4.98 29.80
C GLU A 602 -21.97 3.54 29.27
N VAL A 603 -21.76 2.59 30.17
CA VAL A 603 -21.99 1.17 29.89
C VAL A 603 -23.48 0.91 29.85
N PRO A 604 -24.05 0.30 28.81
CA PRO A 604 -25.49 -0.02 28.76
C PRO A 604 -25.91 -0.89 29.93
N LYS A 605 -27.01 -0.51 30.60
CA LYS A 605 -27.55 -1.27 31.76
C LYS A 605 -28.05 -2.67 31.35
N LYS A 606 -28.53 -2.81 30.12
CA LYS A 606 -29.00 -4.08 29.54
C LYS A 606 -28.44 -4.22 28.15
N ARG A 607 -27.93 -5.42 27.80
CA ARG A 607 -27.52 -5.76 26.47
C ARG A 607 -28.72 -6.22 25.63
N ARG A 608 -28.71 -5.91 24.32
CA ARG A 608 -29.74 -6.40 23.40
C ARG A 608 -29.63 -7.93 23.29
N LYS A 609 -30.79 -8.58 23.20
CA LYS A 609 -30.88 -10.02 22.94
C LYS A 609 -31.02 -10.27 21.44
N TRP A 610 -30.54 -11.39 21.00
CA TRP A 610 -30.64 -11.84 19.60
C TRP A 610 -31.14 -13.28 19.55
N ASP A 611 -31.78 -13.66 18.44
CA ASP A 611 -32.30 -15.00 18.16
C ASP A 611 -31.74 -15.56 16.84
N LYS A 612 -31.18 -14.68 15.97
CA LYS A 612 -30.65 -15.02 14.67
C LYS A 612 -29.17 -14.66 14.57
N THR A 613 -28.40 -15.45 13.84
CA THR A 613 -26.96 -15.26 13.64
C THR A 613 -26.56 -15.55 12.20
N ILE A 614 -25.54 -14.83 11.71
CA ILE A 614 -24.77 -15.26 10.53
C ILE A 614 -23.68 -16.20 11.04
N LYS A 615 -23.57 -17.38 10.44
CA LYS A 615 -22.53 -18.36 10.76
C LYS A 615 -21.59 -18.51 9.59
N LEU A 616 -20.33 -18.11 9.78
CA LEU A 616 -19.24 -18.26 8.82
C LEU A 616 -18.35 -19.41 9.27
N TYR A 617 -18.24 -20.44 8.43
CA TYR A 617 -17.48 -21.65 8.74
C TYR A 617 -16.21 -21.74 7.92
N GLY A 618 -15.14 -22.16 8.58
CA GLY A 618 -13.87 -22.49 7.95
C GLY A 618 -13.20 -21.32 7.28
N ALA A 619 -13.28 -20.10 7.83
CA ALA A 619 -12.58 -18.95 7.31
C ALA A 619 -11.06 -19.15 7.39
N LYS A 620 -10.42 -19.15 6.20
CA LYS A 620 -8.99 -19.39 6.04
C LYS A 620 -8.46 -18.42 4.99
N GLY A 621 -7.56 -17.59 5.38
CA GLY A 621 -6.95 -16.60 4.50
C GLY A 621 -5.93 -15.81 5.29
N ASN A 622 -4.83 -15.43 4.68
CA ASN A 622 -3.72 -14.79 5.35
C ASN A 622 -3.31 -15.59 6.62
N ASN A 623 -3.52 -15.00 7.80
CA ASN A 623 -3.19 -15.64 9.08
C ASN A 623 -4.38 -16.37 9.75
N LEU A 624 -5.58 -16.38 9.17
CA LEU A 624 -6.73 -17.08 9.76
C LEU A 624 -6.55 -18.60 9.74
N LYS A 625 -6.78 -19.24 10.88
CA LYS A 625 -6.53 -20.68 11.11
C LYS A 625 -7.79 -21.54 11.01
N ASN A 626 -8.51 -21.45 9.86
CA ASN A 626 -9.72 -22.24 9.60
C ASN A 626 -10.76 -22.09 10.72
N ILE A 627 -11.12 -20.83 11.02
CA ILE A 627 -11.99 -20.49 12.15
C ILE A 627 -13.47 -20.48 11.77
N ASP A 628 -14.30 -20.85 12.75
CA ASP A 628 -15.74 -20.72 12.69
C ASP A 628 -16.18 -19.54 13.56
N VAL A 629 -17.04 -18.66 13.02
CA VAL A 629 -17.44 -17.42 13.71
C VAL A 629 -18.92 -17.17 13.53
N GLU A 630 -19.60 -16.78 14.62
CA GLU A 630 -21.01 -16.39 14.63
C GLU A 630 -21.16 -14.89 14.85
N PHE A 631 -21.94 -14.23 14.00
CA PHE A 631 -22.27 -12.81 14.10
C PHE A 631 -23.77 -12.65 14.41
N PRO A 632 -24.14 -12.24 15.62
CA PRO A 632 -25.54 -11.99 15.98
C PRO A 632 -26.17 -10.89 15.14
N LEU A 633 -27.47 -11.04 14.82
CA LEU A 633 -28.26 -10.07 14.06
C LEU A 633 -29.05 -9.14 14.97
N GLY A 634 -29.30 -7.90 14.50
CA GLY A 634 -30.05 -6.87 15.21
C GLY A 634 -29.33 -6.24 16.41
N VAL A 635 -28.04 -6.49 16.54
CA VAL A 635 -27.21 -6.00 17.65
C VAL A 635 -25.90 -5.40 17.17
N MET A 636 -25.17 -4.76 18.08
CA MET A 636 -23.82 -4.26 17.83
C MET A 636 -22.77 -5.31 18.21
N THR A 637 -22.14 -5.88 17.18
CA THR A 637 -21.02 -6.79 17.34
C THR A 637 -19.72 -6.06 17.10
N VAL A 638 -18.78 -6.13 18.05
CA VAL A 638 -17.43 -5.56 17.90
C VAL A 638 -16.41 -6.68 17.72
N VAL A 639 -15.67 -6.62 16.61
CA VAL A 639 -14.52 -7.50 16.33
C VAL A 639 -13.26 -6.78 16.77
N THR A 640 -12.59 -7.34 17.77
CA THR A 640 -11.42 -6.73 18.42
C THR A 640 -10.24 -7.70 18.49
N GLY A 641 -9.12 -7.26 19.03
CA GLY A 641 -7.88 -8.05 19.20
C GLY A 641 -6.65 -7.23 18.83
N VAL A 642 -5.47 -7.73 19.11
CA VAL A 642 -4.19 -7.05 18.86
C VAL A 642 -4.00 -6.70 17.38
N SER A 643 -3.08 -5.77 17.09
CA SER A 643 -2.73 -5.41 15.72
C SER A 643 -2.21 -6.63 14.95
N GLY A 644 -2.64 -6.79 13.68
CA GLY A 644 -2.25 -7.95 12.86
C GLY A 644 -2.88 -9.30 13.25
N SER A 645 -3.85 -9.35 14.17
CA SER A 645 -4.49 -10.60 14.60
C SER A 645 -5.41 -11.25 13.57
N GLY A 646 -5.79 -10.55 12.49
CA GLY A 646 -6.65 -11.07 11.42
C GLY A 646 -8.07 -10.51 11.37
N LYS A 647 -8.39 -9.45 12.13
CA LYS A 647 -9.72 -8.81 12.16
C LYS A 647 -10.22 -8.38 10.78
N SER A 648 -9.43 -7.58 10.07
CA SER A 648 -9.79 -7.08 8.73
C SER A 648 -9.81 -8.22 7.70
N THR A 649 -8.98 -9.25 7.88
CA THR A 649 -9.03 -10.48 7.07
C THR A 649 -10.36 -11.19 7.23
N LEU A 650 -10.85 -11.35 8.46
CA LEU A 650 -12.13 -11.99 8.76
C LEU A 650 -13.31 -11.16 8.24
N VAL A 651 -13.35 -9.87 8.55
CA VAL A 651 -14.53 -9.03 8.28
C VAL A 651 -14.50 -8.47 6.87
N ASN A 652 -13.42 -7.73 6.49
CA ASN A 652 -13.37 -6.99 5.23
C ASN A 652 -13.01 -7.88 4.03
N SER A 653 -12.13 -8.88 4.22
CA SER A 653 -11.66 -9.70 3.11
C SER A 653 -12.41 -11.03 2.96
N THR A 654 -13.13 -11.47 3.98
CA THR A 654 -13.90 -12.73 3.92
C THR A 654 -15.40 -12.48 4.05
N LEU A 655 -15.88 -11.99 5.21
CA LEU A 655 -17.32 -11.85 5.48
C LEU A 655 -17.99 -10.85 4.53
N TYR A 656 -17.45 -9.65 4.38
CA TYR A 656 -18.05 -8.60 3.55
C TYR A 656 -18.20 -9.02 2.09
N PRO A 657 -17.17 -9.54 1.39
CA PRO A 657 -17.32 -9.98 0.01
C PRO A 657 -18.37 -11.08 -0.18
N VAL A 658 -18.46 -12.02 0.77
CA VAL A 658 -19.47 -13.07 0.73
C VAL A 658 -20.88 -12.50 0.86
N LEU A 659 -21.09 -11.60 1.83
CA LEU A 659 -22.38 -10.93 2.02
C LEU A 659 -22.75 -10.06 0.82
N PHE A 660 -21.78 -9.28 0.30
CA PHE A 660 -21.99 -8.41 -0.84
C PHE A 660 -22.40 -9.18 -2.10
N ASN A 661 -21.74 -10.31 -2.35
CA ASN A 661 -22.09 -11.15 -3.51
C ASN A 661 -23.50 -11.76 -3.38
N LYS A 662 -23.86 -12.23 -2.20
CA LYS A 662 -25.16 -12.90 -1.98
C LYS A 662 -26.34 -11.94 -1.84
N LEU A 663 -26.14 -10.82 -1.13
CA LEU A 663 -27.23 -9.87 -0.80
C LEU A 663 -27.33 -8.76 -1.85
N ASN A 664 -26.21 -8.16 -2.25
CA ASN A 664 -26.17 -7.03 -3.18
C ASN A 664 -25.98 -7.46 -4.64
N LYS A 665 -25.92 -8.78 -4.92
CA LYS A 665 -25.65 -9.35 -6.26
C LYS A 665 -24.34 -8.81 -6.88
N GLY A 666 -23.34 -8.56 -6.03
CA GLY A 666 -22.02 -8.09 -6.44
C GLY A 666 -21.09 -9.22 -6.88
N LYS A 667 -19.85 -8.86 -7.25
CA LYS A 667 -18.79 -9.79 -7.65
C LYS A 667 -17.48 -9.39 -6.98
N LEU A 668 -17.36 -9.64 -5.69
CA LEU A 668 -16.12 -9.51 -4.94
C LEU A 668 -15.52 -10.90 -4.69
N TYR A 669 -14.20 -10.98 -4.60
CA TYR A 669 -13.52 -12.24 -4.31
C TYR A 669 -13.29 -12.37 -2.80
N PRO A 670 -14.04 -13.23 -2.10
CA PRO A 670 -13.77 -13.53 -0.70
C PRO A 670 -12.50 -14.37 -0.58
N LEU A 671 -11.81 -14.24 0.54
CA LEU A 671 -10.80 -15.22 0.93
C LEU A 671 -11.44 -16.57 1.23
N GLU A 672 -10.63 -17.62 1.29
CA GLU A 672 -11.08 -18.99 1.43
C GLU A 672 -11.95 -19.20 2.67
N TYR A 673 -13.11 -19.80 2.50
CA TYR A 673 -14.05 -20.20 3.55
C TYR A 673 -14.83 -21.45 3.12
N LYS A 674 -15.41 -22.20 4.05
CA LYS A 674 -16.17 -23.42 3.72
C LYS A 674 -17.63 -23.11 3.34
N LYS A 675 -18.37 -22.43 4.22
CA LYS A 675 -19.79 -22.08 3.99
C LYS A 675 -20.21 -20.91 4.86
N ILE A 676 -21.35 -20.30 4.51
CA ILE A 676 -22.01 -19.27 5.30
C ILE A 676 -23.51 -19.58 5.40
N GLU A 677 -24.11 -19.39 6.57
CA GLU A 677 -25.52 -19.65 6.87
C GLU A 677 -26.16 -18.43 7.55
N GLY A 678 -27.49 -18.38 7.60
CA GLY A 678 -28.26 -17.36 8.32
C GLY A 678 -28.48 -16.07 7.55
N LEU A 679 -28.47 -16.08 6.21
CA LEU A 679 -28.60 -14.87 5.37
C LEU A 679 -30.06 -14.54 5.01
N ASP A 680 -31.02 -15.46 5.21
CA ASP A 680 -32.41 -15.33 4.74
C ASP A 680 -33.16 -14.14 5.35
N ALA A 681 -32.71 -13.66 6.52
CA ALA A 681 -33.27 -12.53 7.20
C ALA A 681 -32.70 -11.16 6.76
N LEU A 682 -31.76 -11.17 5.79
CA LEU A 682 -31.00 -9.98 5.41
C LEU A 682 -31.32 -9.55 3.99
N GLU A 683 -31.43 -8.26 3.77
CA GLU A 683 -31.67 -7.66 2.45
C GLU A 683 -30.42 -7.09 1.79
N LYS A 684 -29.52 -6.52 2.58
CA LYS A 684 -28.39 -5.74 2.08
C LYS A 684 -27.23 -5.70 3.06
N VAL A 685 -26.00 -5.57 2.52
CA VAL A 685 -24.81 -5.22 3.28
C VAL A 685 -24.23 -3.88 2.80
N ILE A 686 -23.76 -3.08 3.73
CA ILE A 686 -23.13 -1.78 3.48
C ILE A 686 -21.80 -1.74 4.23
N ASN A 687 -20.72 -1.52 3.51
CA ASN A 687 -19.39 -1.33 4.09
C ASN A 687 -19.08 0.16 4.15
N ILE A 688 -18.67 0.62 5.33
CA ILE A 688 -18.32 2.00 5.64
C ILE A 688 -16.87 2.02 6.11
N ASP A 689 -15.96 2.19 5.16
CA ASP A 689 -14.52 2.21 5.35
C ASP A 689 -13.97 3.65 5.29
N GLN A 690 -12.69 3.80 5.57
CA GLN A 690 -11.95 5.07 5.56
C GLN A 690 -11.51 5.53 4.16
N THR A 691 -11.89 4.83 3.09
CA THR A 691 -11.53 5.24 1.74
C THR A 691 -12.14 6.61 1.39
N PRO A 692 -11.46 7.47 0.63
CA PRO A 692 -11.99 8.76 0.25
C PRO A 692 -13.35 8.66 -0.47
N ILE A 693 -14.22 9.65 -0.28
CA ILE A 693 -15.52 9.74 -0.97
C ILE A 693 -15.40 10.08 -2.46
N GLY A 694 -14.19 10.33 -2.94
CA GLY A 694 -13.86 10.57 -4.33
C GLY A 694 -12.37 10.82 -4.50
N ARG A 695 -11.86 10.59 -5.71
CA ARG A 695 -10.44 10.69 -6.04
C ARG A 695 -10.03 12.02 -6.65
N THR A 696 -10.98 12.89 -6.98
CA THR A 696 -10.75 14.15 -7.65
C THR A 696 -11.19 15.33 -6.79
N PRO A 697 -10.60 16.53 -6.97
CA PRO A 697 -11.02 17.75 -6.28
C PRO A 697 -12.46 18.16 -6.54
N ARG A 698 -13.12 17.60 -7.56
CA ARG A 698 -14.53 17.83 -7.90
C ARG A 698 -15.49 17.03 -7.00
N SER A 699 -15.03 15.97 -6.37
CA SER A 699 -15.83 15.25 -5.37
C SER A 699 -15.80 16.02 -4.06
N ASN A 700 -16.96 16.19 -3.43
CA ASN A 700 -17.10 16.91 -2.16
C ASN A 700 -18.30 16.37 -1.36
N PRO A 701 -18.47 16.76 -0.07
CA PRO A 701 -19.59 16.32 0.76
C PRO A 701 -20.96 16.56 0.12
N ALA A 702 -21.20 17.73 -0.49
CA ALA A 702 -22.49 18.06 -1.09
C ALA A 702 -22.84 17.14 -2.28
N THR A 703 -21.86 16.78 -3.12
CA THR A 703 -22.09 15.89 -4.26
C THR A 703 -22.29 14.44 -3.80
N TYR A 704 -21.53 13.98 -2.82
CA TYR A 704 -21.61 12.60 -2.33
C TYR A 704 -22.94 12.32 -1.62
N THR A 705 -23.40 13.25 -0.77
CA THR A 705 -24.68 13.15 -0.06
C THR A 705 -25.90 13.48 -0.92
N LYS A 706 -25.70 13.85 -2.19
CA LYS A 706 -26.72 14.35 -3.12
C LYS A 706 -27.44 15.63 -2.67
N LEU A 707 -26.90 16.37 -1.69
CA LEU A 707 -27.37 17.71 -1.33
C LEU A 707 -27.26 18.67 -2.51
N PHE A 708 -26.18 18.54 -3.28
CA PHE A 708 -25.90 19.42 -4.40
C PHE A 708 -26.94 19.33 -5.53
N ASP A 709 -27.61 18.19 -5.68
CA ASP A 709 -28.69 18.04 -6.65
C ASP A 709 -29.88 18.94 -6.32
N ASP A 710 -30.31 18.94 -5.07
CA ASP A 710 -31.42 19.77 -4.59
C ASP A 710 -31.02 21.26 -4.56
N ILE A 711 -29.77 21.59 -4.21
CA ILE A 711 -29.25 22.97 -4.25
C ILE A 711 -29.30 23.53 -5.69
N ARG A 712 -28.87 22.76 -6.67
CA ARG A 712 -28.92 23.17 -8.09
C ARG A 712 -30.35 23.40 -8.60
N ASP A 713 -31.30 22.60 -8.14
CA ASP A 713 -32.71 22.79 -8.43
C ASP A 713 -33.20 24.14 -7.90
N ILE A 714 -32.86 24.50 -6.67
CA ILE A 714 -33.22 25.79 -6.07
C ILE A 714 -32.65 26.96 -6.87
N PHE A 715 -31.37 26.88 -7.25
CA PHE A 715 -30.76 27.94 -8.06
C PHE A 715 -31.40 28.08 -9.46
N ALA A 716 -31.77 26.97 -10.10
CA ALA A 716 -32.45 26.98 -11.38
C ALA A 716 -33.87 27.61 -11.30
N GLU A 717 -34.50 27.60 -10.14
CA GLU A 717 -35.82 28.17 -9.91
C GLU A 717 -35.80 29.66 -9.54
N THR A 718 -34.61 30.26 -9.31
CA THR A 718 -34.50 31.70 -9.04
C THR A 718 -34.96 32.56 -10.23
N GLN A 719 -35.37 33.78 -9.95
CA GLN A 719 -35.81 34.72 -10.99
C GLN A 719 -34.69 35.02 -11.99
N ASP A 720 -33.49 35.27 -11.51
CA ASP A 720 -32.31 35.54 -12.36
C ASP A 720 -31.99 34.36 -13.26
N ALA A 721 -32.04 33.15 -12.77
CA ALA A 721 -31.78 31.94 -13.57
C ALA A 721 -32.86 31.78 -14.66
N LYS A 722 -34.12 32.03 -14.34
CA LYS A 722 -35.22 31.95 -15.31
C LYS A 722 -35.13 33.04 -16.38
N LEU A 723 -34.75 34.26 -16.02
CA LEU A 723 -34.51 35.36 -16.96
C LEU A 723 -33.40 35.06 -17.97
N HIS A 724 -32.35 34.40 -17.55
CA HIS A 724 -31.24 33.97 -18.39
C HIS A 724 -31.44 32.60 -19.07
N GLY A 725 -32.57 31.92 -18.80
CA GLY A 725 -32.85 30.59 -19.36
C GLY A 725 -31.91 29.51 -18.80
N PHE A 726 -31.33 29.71 -17.60
CA PHE A 726 -30.40 28.79 -16.97
C PHE A 726 -31.12 27.59 -16.35
N GLN A 727 -30.76 26.41 -16.79
CA GLN A 727 -31.28 25.16 -16.27
C GLN A 727 -30.36 24.59 -15.18
N LYS A 728 -30.80 23.56 -14.46
CA LYS A 728 -30.07 22.85 -13.44
C LYS A 728 -28.61 22.47 -13.84
N GLY A 729 -28.37 22.12 -15.10
CA GLY A 729 -27.05 21.81 -15.63
C GLY A 729 -26.06 22.97 -15.56
N ARG A 730 -26.52 24.21 -15.64
CA ARG A 730 -25.69 25.42 -15.56
C ARG A 730 -24.98 25.55 -14.23
N PHE A 731 -25.64 25.13 -13.15
CA PHE A 731 -25.12 25.18 -11.78
C PHE A 731 -24.26 23.97 -11.40
N SER A 732 -23.91 23.11 -12.38
CA SER A 732 -23.00 21.99 -12.19
C SER A 732 -21.57 22.36 -12.62
N PHE A 733 -20.61 22.25 -11.70
CA PHE A 733 -19.19 22.42 -12.04
C PHE A 733 -18.60 21.22 -12.82
N ASN A 734 -19.36 20.15 -13.03
CA ASN A 734 -18.95 18.99 -13.82
C ASN A 734 -19.38 19.08 -15.30
N VAL A 735 -20.33 19.98 -15.64
CA VAL A 735 -20.93 20.11 -16.97
C VAL A 735 -20.44 21.40 -17.62
N LYS A 736 -20.19 21.36 -18.94
CA LYS A 736 -19.87 22.56 -19.73
C LYS A 736 -21.00 23.56 -19.69
N GLY A 737 -20.67 24.85 -19.79
CA GLY A 737 -21.64 25.97 -19.86
C GLY A 737 -21.62 26.85 -18.62
N GLY A 738 -21.61 26.29 -17.38
CA GLY A 738 -21.57 27.09 -16.15
C GLY A 738 -20.24 27.05 -15.40
N ARG A 739 -19.42 26.05 -15.66
CA ARG A 739 -18.13 25.87 -15.01
C ARG A 739 -17.04 26.75 -15.61
N CYS A 740 -16.00 27.01 -14.83
CA CYS A 740 -14.75 27.57 -15.37
C CYS A 740 -14.08 26.53 -16.28
N GLU A 741 -13.87 26.86 -17.55
CA GLU A 741 -13.28 25.92 -18.51
C GLU A 741 -11.75 25.78 -18.33
N ALA A 742 -11.04 26.77 -17.75
CA ALA A 742 -9.61 26.69 -17.48
C ALA A 742 -9.28 25.55 -16.49
N CYS A 743 -10.01 25.46 -15.37
CA CYS A 743 -9.84 24.38 -14.38
C CYS A 743 -10.89 23.26 -14.54
N GLN A 744 -11.75 23.35 -15.53
CA GLN A 744 -12.86 22.42 -15.78
C GLN A 744 -13.74 22.16 -14.54
N GLY A 745 -13.95 23.21 -13.73
CA GLY A 745 -14.74 23.15 -12.51
C GLY A 745 -14.04 22.61 -11.28
N ALA A 746 -12.75 22.29 -11.35
CA ALA A 746 -11.99 21.82 -10.19
C ALA A 746 -11.66 22.93 -9.17
N GLY A 747 -11.58 24.21 -9.64
CA GLY A 747 -11.13 25.35 -8.83
C GLY A 747 -9.63 25.46 -8.71
N ILE A 748 -8.92 24.36 -8.93
CA ILE A 748 -7.46 24.22 -8.83
C ILE A 748 -6.91 23.57 -10.11
N LEU A 749 -5.66 23.84 -10.41
CA LEU A 749 -4.90 23.22 -11.49
C LEU A 749 -3.90 22.23 -10.88
N LYS A 750 -3.87 21.03 -11.43
CA LYS A 750 -2.88 20.01 -11.07
C LYS A 750 -1.64 20.20 -11.94
N ILE A 751 -0.50 20.40 -11.31
CA ILE A 751 0.81 20.43 -11.96
C ILE A 751 1.46 19.08 -11.67
N GLU A 752 1.61 18.24 -12.68
CA GLU A 752 2.25 16.93 -12.55
C GLU A 752 3.76 17.09 -12.48
N MET A 753 4.35 16.57 -11.41
CA MET A 753 5.78 16.60 -11.14
C MET A 753 6.32 15.16 -11.28
N ASN A 754 7.08 14.88 -12.34
CA ASN A 754 7.53 13.53 -12.70
C ASN A 754 8.26 12.74 -11.59
N PHE A 755 8.92 13.44 -10.66
CA PHE A 755 9.72 12.82 -9.58
C PHE A 755 9.32 13.29 -8.18
N LEU A 756 8.39 14.25 -8.08
CA LEU A 756 7.89 14.83 -6.83
C LEU A 756 6.37 14.64 -6.74
N PRO A 757 5.77 14.77 -5.56
CA PRO A 757 4.32 14.80 -5.45
C PRO A 757 3.70 15.90 -6.30
N ASP A 758 2.54 15.62 -6.91
CA ASP A 758 1.80 16.59 -7.71
C ASP A 758 1.47 17.85 -6.90
N VAL A 759 1.64 19.02 -7.51
CA VAL A 759 1.33 20.30 -6.89
C VAL A 759 -0.03 20.78 -7.39
N TYR A 760 -0.87 21.23 -6.46
CA TYR A 760 -2.16 21.81 -6.76
C TYR A 760 -2.11 23.32 -6.52
N VAL A 761 -2.39 24.11 -7.56
CA VAL A 761 -2.40 25.58 -7.51
C VAL A 761 -3.82 26.07 -7.77
N GLU A 762 -4.19 27.15 -7.12
CA GLU A 762 -5.46 27.82 -7.35
C GLU A 762 -5.59 28.26 -8.82
N CYS A 763 -6.75 28.10 -9.42
CA CYS A 763 -7.01 28.53 -10.79
C CYS A 763 -7.04 30.04 -10.88
N GLU A 764 -6.13 30.64 -11.62
CA GLU A 764 -6.00 32.10 -11.78
C GLU A 764 -7.24 32.74 -12.42
N VAL A 765 -7.97 32.00 -13.30
CA VAL A 765 -9.13 32.50 -14.01
C VAL A 765 -10.35 32.63 -13.10
N CYS A 766 -10.68 31.58 -12.35
CA CYS A 766 -11.85 31.60 -11.45
C CYS A 766 -11.51 31.88 -9.99
N LYS A 767 -10.23 31.98 -9.64
CA LYS A 767 -9.76 32.22 -8.26
C LYS A 767 -10.45 31.25 -7.29
N GLY A 768 -10.34 29.96 -7.54
CA GLY A 768 -10.92 28.91 -6.72
C GLY A 768 -12.43 28.71 -6.88
N LYS A 769 -13.17 29.65 -7.49
CA LYS A 769 -14.64 29.69 -7.47
C LYS A 769 -15.32 28.64 -8.33
N ARG A 770 -14.62 27.85 -9.15
CA ARG A 770 -15.10 26.73 -9.97
C ARG A 770 -16.05 27.08 -11.13
N TYR A 771 -16.72 28.24 -11.11
CA TYR A 771 -17.72 28.68 -12.09
C TYR A 771 -17.26 29.87 -12.92
N ASN A 772 -17.94 30.11 -14.02
CA ASN A 772 -17.81 31.34 -14.78
C ASN A 772 -18.59 32.46 -14.09
N LYS A 773 -18.30 33.71 -14.49
CA LYS A 773 -18.88 34.91 -13.89
C LYS A 773 -20.43 34.95 -14.00
N GLU A 774 -20.97 34.61 -15.14
CA GLU A 774 -22.43 34.66 -15.39
C GLU A 774 -23.20 33.72 -14.45
N THR A 775 -22.64 32.53 -14.13
CA THR A 775 -23.25 31.59 -13.17
C THR A 775 -23.16 32.12 -11.74
N LEU A 776 -22.05 32.81 -11.39
CA LEU A 776 -21.88 33.43 -10.08
C LEU A 776 -22.75 34.68 -9.86
N ASP A 777 -23.27 35.31 -10.92
CA ASP A 777 -24.17 36.47 -10.83
C ASP A 777 -25.62 36.07 -10.48
N VAL A 778 -25.91 34.78 -10.33
CA VAL A 778 -27.21 34.26 -9.87
C VAL A 778 -27.19 34.07 -8.35
N TYR A 779 -28.18 34.70 -7.68
CA TYR A 779 -28.22 34.69 -6.22
C TYR A 779 -29.51 34.04 -5.67
N TYR A 780 -29.35 33.29 -4.56
CA TYR A 780 -30.46 32.82 -3.73
C TYR A 780 -30.24 33.31 -2.30
N LYS A 781 -31.18 34.09 -1.76
CA LYS A 781 -31.08 34.77 -0.43
C LYS A 781 -29.75 35.52 -0.25
N GLY A 782 -29.26 36.20 -1.29
CA GLY A 782 -28.03 36.99 -1.28
C GLY A 782 -26.71 36.18 -1.35
N LYS A 783 -26.76 34.88 -1.62
CA LYS A 783 -25.60 33.99 -1.78
C LYS A 783 -25.62 33.37 -3.16
N ASN A 784 -24.49 33.34 -3.85
CA ASN A 784 -24.34 32.60 -5.10
C ASN A 784 -24.01 31.12 -4.86
N ILE A 785 -23.95 30.30 -5.89
CA ILE A 785 -23.71 28.85 -5.78
C ILE A 785 -22.35 28.50 -5.15
N TYR A 786 -21.32 29.32 -5.37
CA TYR A 786 -20.00 29.13 -4.76
C TYR A 786 -20.03 29.48 -3.26
N ASP A 787 -20.67 30.57 -2.89
CA ASP A 787 -20.83 30.96 -1.48
C ASP A 787 -21.51 29.86 -0.68
N VAL A 788 -22.51 29.18 -1.28
CA VAL A 788 -23.18 28.03 -0.66
C VAL A 788 -22.25 26.83 -0.50
N LEU A 789 -21.38 26.58 -1.47
CA LEU A 789 -20.39 25.50 -1.35
C LEU A 789 -19.33 25.80 -0.28
N GLU A 790 -19.03 27.07 -0.03
CA GLU A 790 -18.10 27.49 1.05
C GLU A 790 -18.71 27.49 2.46
N MET A 791 -20.03 27.39 2.55
CA MET A 791 -20.69 27.26 3.87
C MET A 791 -20.27 25.98 4.57
N SER A 792 -20.09 26.06 5.87
CA SER A 792 -20.06 24.89 6.75
C SER A 792 -21.42 24.17 6.73
N VAL A 793 -21.44 22.91 7.12
CA VAL A 793 -22.71 22.15 7.23
C VAL A 793 -23.68 22.83 8.20
N LEU A 794 -23.17 23.43 9.28
CA LEU A 794 -23.99 24.15 10.25
C LEU A 794 -24.61 25.41 9.65
N GLU A 795 -23.81 26.26 8.98
CA GLU A 795 -24.32 27.45 8.29
C GLU A 795 -25.34 27.09 7.21
N ALA A 796 -25.04 26.04 6.42
CA ALA A 796 -25.97 25.55 5.40
C ALA A 796 -27.26 25.01 6.01
N TYR A 797 -27.22 24.39 7.19
CA TYR A 797 -28.39 23.92 7.89
C TYR A 797 -29.33 25.10 8.26
N GLU A 798 -28.81 26.17 8.84
CA GLU A 798 -29.56 27.36 9.16
C GLU A 798 -30.09 28.08 7.89
N PHE A 799 -29.26 28.14 6.82
CA PHE A 799 -29.62 28.79 5.56
C PHE A 799 -30.77 28.07 4.82
N PHE A 800 -30.79 26.74 4.84
CA PHE A 800 -31.79 25.90 4.17
C PHE A 800 -32.86 25.32 5.11
N LYS A 801 -33.00 25.81 6.32
CA LYS A 801 -33.92 25.30 7.36
C LYS A 801 -35.35 25.11 6.90
N ASN A 802 -35.83 25.95 5.97
CA ASN A 802 -37.17 25.91 5.43
C ASN A 802 -37.37 24.93 4.28
N ILE A 803 -36.35 24.16 3.93
CA ILE A 803 -36.39 23.19 2.81
C ILE A 803 -36.22 21.79 3.38
N PRO A 804 -37.30 21.01 3.57
CA PRO A 804 -37.29 19.77 4.34
C PRO A 804 -36.31 18.70 3.81
N SER A 805 -36.10 18.65 2.50
CA SER A 805 -35.17 17.68 1.87
C SER A 805 -33.71 17.96 2.22
N LEU A 806 -33.31 19.24 2.25
CA LEU A 806 -31.97 19.68 2.60
C LEU A 806 -31.77 19.68 4.12
N GLU A 807 -32.74 20.22 4.87
CA GLU A 807 -32.70 20.27 6.32
C GLU A 807 -32.44 18.87 6.93
N ARG A 808 -33.21 17.88 6.50
CA ARG A 808 -33.07 16.52 7.01
C ARG A 808 -31.67 15.93 6.77
N ARG A 809 -31.11 16.11 5.56
CA ARG A 809 -29.78 15.56 5.24
C ARG A 809 -28.66 16.32 5.94
N LEU A 810 -28.75 17.64 6.04
CA LEU A 810 -27.80 18.46 6.78
C LEU A 810 -27.81 18.12 8.26
N LYS A 811 -29.01 17.90 8.84
CA LYS A 811 -29.16 17.46 10.22
C LYS A 811 -28.43 16.16 10.51
N VAL A 812 -28.49 15.18 9.61
CA VAL A 812 -27.76 13.92 9.76
C VAL A 812 -26.25 14.14 9.75
N LEU A 813 -25.71 15.06 8.92
CA LEU A 813 -24.30 15.41 8.92
C LEU A 813 -23.86 16.05 10.25
N ILE A 814 -24.70 16.89 10.84
CA ILE A 814 -24.49 17.46 12.19
C ILE A 814 -24.49 16.35 13.24
N ASP A 815 -25.46 15.44 13.18
CA ASP A 815 -25.61 14.34 14.14
C ASP A 815 -24.39 13.40 14.17
N VAL A 816 -23.67 13.23 13.04
CA VAL A 816 -22.42 12.47 12.99
C VAL A 816 -21.18 13.31 13.35
N GLY A 817 -21.36 14.58 13.80
CA GLY A 817 -20.27 15.46 14.22
C GLY A 817 -19.46 16.06 13.06
N LEU A 818 -20.12 16.39 11.94
CA LEU A 818 -19.53 17.01 10.76
C LEU A 818 -20.08 18.43 10.50
N ASP A 819 -20.47 19.12 11.56
CA ASP A 819 -21.03 20.48 11.52
C ASP A 819 -20.07 21.53 10.97
N TYR A 820 -18.76 21.31 11.12
CA TYR A 820 -17.68 22.24 10.76
C TYR A 820 -17.19 22.12 9.32
N ILE A 821 -17.40 20.98 8.63
CA ILE A 821 -16.87 20.79 7.26
C ILE A 821 -17.63 21.66 6.25
N LYS A 822 -16.93 22.16 5.22
CA LYS A 822 -17.58 22.91 4.15
C LYS A 822 -18.28 21.97 3.16
N LEU A 823 -19.44 22.36 2.63
CA LEU A 823 -20.18 21.58 1.64
C LEU A 823 -19.36 21.27 0.38
N GLY A 824 -18.56 22.24 -0.09
CA GLY A 824 -17.69 22.14 -1.26
C GLY A 824 -16.29 21.67 -1.00
N GLN A 825 -15.94 21.26 0.24
CA GLN A 825 -14.60 20.81 0.59
C GLN A 825 -14.15 19.64 -0.31
N PRO A 826 -13.01 19.72 -1.00
CA PRO A 826 -12.53 18.63 -1.85
C PRO A 826 -12.36 17.31 -1.09
N ALA A 827 -12.79 16.21 -1.67
CA ALA A 827 -12.66 14.88 -1.05
C ALA A 827 -11.22 14.50 -0.71
N THR A 828 -10.25 15.05 -1.43
CA THR A 828 -8.81 14.83 -1.23
C THR A 828 -8.25 15.52 0.02
N THR A 829 -8.97 16.49 0.58
CA THR A 829 -8.56 17.22 1.80
C THR A 829 -9.22 16.66 3.07
N LEU A 830 -10.20 15.79 2.92
CA LEU A 830 -10.88 15.14 4.05
C LEU A 830 -9.98 14.09 4.71
N SER A 831 -10.05 13.99 6.02
CA SER A 831 -9.46 12.86 6.76
C SER A 831 -10.23 11.55 6.49
N GLY A 832 -9.61 10.41 6.74
CA GLY A 832 -10.27 9.10 6.60
C GLY A 832 -11.53 8.98 7.45
N GLY A 833 -11.50 9.48 8.70
CA GLY A 833 -12.64 9.50 9.60
C GLY A 833 -13.78 10.43 9.14
N GLU A 834 -13.47 11.61 8.57
CA GLU A 834 -14.47 12.50 7.98
C GLU A 834 -15.15 11.85 6.77
N ALA A 835 -14.36 11.24 5.87
CA ALA A 835 -14.89 10.53 4.71
C ALA A 835 -15.83 9.39 5.14
N GLN A 836 -15.46 8.63 6.16
CA GLN A 836 -16.25 7.54 6.72
C GLN A 836 -17.57 8.05 7.32
N ARG A 837 -17.54 9.15 8.09
CA ARG A 837 -18.75 9.76 8.67
C ARG A 837 -19.67 10.33 7.60
N ILE A 838 -19.15 10.89 6.49
CA ILE A 838 -19.97 11.33 5.35
C ILE A 838 -20.68 10.13 4.70
N LYS A 839 -19.99 8.99 4.54
CA LYS A 839 -20.60 7.75 4.05
C LYS A 839 -21.71 7.27 4.98
N LEU A 840 -21.45 7.25 6.29
CA LEU A 840 -22.43 6.89 7.31
C LEU A 840 -23.65 7.81 7.26
N ALA A 841 -23.47 9.14 7.22
CA ALA A 841 -24.54 10.11 7.11
C ALA A 841 -25.39 9.91 5.85
N THR A 842 -24.75 9.58 4.73
CA THR A 842 -25.45 9.31 3.46
C THR A 842 -26.37 8.08 3.59
N GLU A 843 -25.92 7.03 4.23
CA GLU A 843 -26.74 5.83 4.43
C GLU A 843 -27.86 6.06 5.45
N LEU A 844 -27.60 6.82 6.53
CA LEU A 844 -28.60 7.20 7.52
C LEU A 844 -29.72 8.08 6.95
N SER A 845 -29.43 8.91 5.96
CA SER A 845 -30.40 9.78 5.30
C SER A 845 -31.41 8.99 4.44
N LYS A 846 -31.10 7.73 4.10
CA LYS A 846 -31.99 6.83 3.35
C LYS A 846 -33.03 6.20 4.30
N MET A 847 -34.23 5.95 3.79
CA MET A 847 -35.20 5.15 4.53
C MET A 847 -34.75 3.70 4.59
N SER A 848 -34.38 3.22 5.79
CA SER A 848 -34.08 1.80 6.03
C SER A 848 -35.36 1.09 6.48
N LYS A 849 -35.62 -0.08 5.90
CA LYS A 849 -36.72 -0.98 6.32
C LYS A 849 -36.29 -1.96 7.41
N GLY A 850 -35.07 -1.85 7.94
CA GLY A 850 -34.45 -2.87 8.77
C GLY A 850 -33.67 -3.91 7.92
N ASN A 851 -33.15 -4.98 8.57
CA ASN A 851 -32.50 -6.12 7.92
C ASN A 851 -31.23 -5.79 7.08
N THR A 852 -30.61 -4.64 7.33
CA THR A 852 -29.35 -4.26 6.70
C THR A 852 -28.18 -4.52 7.64
N VAL A 853 -27.10 -5.10 7.11
CA VAL A 853 -25.84 -5.26 7.84
C VAL A 853 -24.94 -4.08 7.50
N TYR A 854 -24.56 -3.31 8.51
CA TYR A 854 -23.55 -2.25 8.41
C TYR A 854 -22.23 -2.77 8.95
N ILE A 855 -21.18 -2.69 8.14
CA ILE A 855 -19.81 -3.03 8.52
C ILE A 855 -19.02 -1.73 8.60
N LEU A 856 -18.40 -1.45 9.75
CA LEU A 856 -17.60 -0.27 9.99
C LEU A 856 -16.18 -0.68 10.38
N ASP A 857 -15.18 -0.04 9.78
CA ASP A 857 -13.77 -0.29 10.07
C ASP A 857 -13.17 0.90 10.81
N GLU A 858 -12.85 0.71 12.09
CA GLU A 858 -12.27 1.69 13.01
C GLU A 858 -12.95 3.08 12.95
N PRO A 859 -14.28 3.17 13.18
CA PRO A 859 -15.03 4.42 12.99
C PRO A 859 -14.71 5.52 14.00
N THR A 860 -13.96 5.24 15.07
CA THR A 860 -13.54 6.22 16.07
C THR A 860 -12.21 6.91 15.76
N THR A 861 -11.60 6.56 14.63
CA THR A 861 -10.35 7.18 14.17
C THR A 861 -10.44 8.70 14.12
N GLY A 862 -9.54 9.40 14.84
CA GLY A 862 -9.48 10.87 14.88
C GLY A 862 -10.62 11.53 15.65
N LEU A 863 -11.34 10.79 16.49
CA LEU A 863 -12.46 11.31 17.23
C LEU A 863 -12.11 11.60 18.70
N HIS A 864 -12.48 12.79 19.14
CA HIS A 864 -12.53 13.12 20.56
C HIS A 864 -13.66 12.34 21.28
N PHE A 865 -13.55 12.10 22.57
CA PHE A 865 -14.55 11.38 23.38
C PHE A 865 -16.00 11.86 23.16
N GLN A 866 -16.21 13.18 23.03
CA GLN A 866 -17.52 13.75 22.75
C GLN A 866 -18.06 13.32 21.38
N ASP A 867 -17.21 13.25 20.36
CA ASP A 867 -17.60 12.84 19.02
C ASP A 867 -17.90 11.34 18.98
N ILE A 868 -17.13 10.52 19.74
CA ILE A 868 -17.43 9.08 19.92
C ILE A 868 -18.80 8.88 20.56
N LYS A 869 -19.17 9.69 21.55
CA LYS A 869 -20.49 9.62 22.17
C LYS A 869 -21.61 9.89 21.16
N LYS A 870 -21.48 10.93 20.33
CA LYS A 870 -22.43 11.24 19.24
C LYS A 870 -22.51 10.08 18.22
N LEU A 871 -21.36 9.51 17.82
CA LEU A 871 -21.31 8.37 16.89
C LEU A 871 -22.07 7.17 17.46
N LEU A 872 -21.88 6.84 18.73
CA LEU A 872 -22.59 5.72 19.38
C LEU A 872 -24.11 5.96 19.45
N GLU A 873 -24.57 7.18 19.67
CA GLU A 873 -25.98 7.55 19.61
C GLU A 873 -26.56 7.30 18.21
N VAL A 874 -25.81 7.63 17.18
CA VAL A 874 -26.19 7.39 15.78
C VAL A 874 -26.27 5.89 15.47
N LEU A 875 -25.29 5.11 15.91
CA LEU A 875 -25.29 3.66 15.72
C LEU A 875 -26.45 2.98 16.48
N ASN A 876 -26.77 3.47 17.66
CA ASN A 876 -27.93 2.99 18.42
C ASN A 876 -29.25 3.23 17.67
N ARG A 877 -29.44 4.39 17.02
CA ARG A 877 -30.60 4.66 16.14
C ARG A 877 -30.70 3.70 14.95
N LEU A 878 -29.57 3.22 14.40
CA LEU A 878 -29.58 2.18 13.36
C LEU A 878 -30.07 0.83 13.90
N LEU A 879 -29.61 0.44 15.08
CA LEU A 879 -29.99 -0.80 15.75
C LEU A 879 -31.46 -0.82 16.13
N GLU A 880 -32.00 0.30 16.61
CA GLU A 880 -33.43 0.46 16.95
C GLU A 880 -34.37 0.26 15.74
N LYS A 881 -33.87 0.48 14.53
CA LYS A 881 -34.57 0.19 13.28
C LYS A 881 -34.48 -1.27 12.84
N GLY A 882 -33.88 -2.17 13.62
CA GLY A 882 -33.74 -3.58 13.32
C GLY A 882 -32.55 -3.93 12.41
N ASN A 883 -31.59 -3.03 12.25
CA ASN A 883 -30.36 -3.29 11.50
C ASN A 883 -29.31 -3.98 12.36
N THR A 884 -28.33 -4.59 11.72
CA THR A 884 -27.15 -5.20 12.36
C THR A 884 -25.94 -4.31 12.15
N VAL A 885 -25.13 -4.12 13.18
CA VAL A 885 -23.89 -3.32 13.11
C VAL A 885 -22.71 -4.20 13.53
N ILE A 886 -21.75 -4.37 12.62
CA ILE A 886 -20.47 -5.08 12.87
C ILE A 886 -19.35 -4.05 12.78
N ILE A 887 -18.56 -3.92 13.84
CA ILE A 887 -17.51 -2.90 13.96
C ILE A 887 -16.17 -3.58 14.21
N ILE A 888 -15.14 -3.24 13.45
CA ILE A 888 -13.75 -3.54 13.82
C ILE A 888 -13.29 -2.37 14.68
N GLU A 889 -12.89 -2.62 15.93
CA GLU A 889 -12.52 -1.55 16.85
C GLU A 889 -11.50 -1.94 17.91
N HIS A 890 -10.74 -0.91 18.33
CA HIS A 890 -9.77 -0.97 19.41
C HIS A 890 -10.11 -0.04 20.59
N ASN A 891 -10.96 0.95 20.33
CA ASN A 891 -11.36 1.91 21.33
C ASN A 891 -12.21 1.25 22.44
N LEU A 892 -11.71 1.31 23.67
CA LEU A 892 -12.36 0.65 24.82
C LEU A 892 -13.73 1.23 25.15
N ASP A 893 -13.99 2.50 24.83
CA ASP A 893 -15.30 3.13 25.04
C ASP A 893 -16.36 2.52 24.11
N VAL A 894 -16.01 2.20 22.87
CA VAL A 894 -16.91 1.47 21.95
C VAL A 894 -17.06 0.01 22.38
N ILE A 895 -15.95 -0.66 22.69
CA ILE A 895 -15.94 -2.08 23.05
C ILE A 895 -16.82 -2.33 24.30
N LYS A 896 -16.73 -1.46 25.32
CA LYS A 896 -17.57 -1.60 26.54
C LYS A 896 -19.06 -1.40 26.29
N THR A 897 -19.45 -0.73 25.17
CA THR A 897 -20.86 -0.51 24.81
C THR A 897 -21.45 -1.60 23.92
N ALA A 898 -20.62 -2.49 23.37
CA ALA A 898 -21.03 -3.56 22.47
C ALA A 898 -22.02 -4.54 23.11
N ASP A 899 -22.95 -5.08 22.32
CA ASP A 899 -23.81 -6.17 22.75
C ASP A 899 -23.09 -7.52 22.70
N HIS A 900 -22.22 -7.69 21.69
CA HIS A 900 -21.42 -8.88 21.49
C HIS A 900 -20.01 -8.51 21.06
N ILE A 901 -19.01 -9.26 21.51
CA ILE A 901 -17.60 -9.09 21.14
C ILE A 901 -17.07 -10.39 20.56
N ILE A 902 -16.26 -10.26 19.51
CA ILE A 902 -15.44 -11.33 18.93
C ILE A 902 -14.01 -10.90 19.06
N ASP A 903 -13.23 -11.54 19.93
CA ASP A 903 -11.82 -11.23 20.16
C ASP A 903 -10.93 -12.18 19.37
N ILE A 904 -10.16 -11.65 18.41
CA ILE A 904 -9.26 -12.39 17.52
C ILE A 904 -7.82 -12.23 18.00
N GLY A 905 -7.11 -13.34 18.13
CA GLY A 905 -5.73 -13.33 18.62
C GLY A 905 -5.07 -14.73 18.52
N VAL A 906 -4.18 -15.09 19.49
CA VAL A 906 -3.79 -14.36 20.72
C VAL A 906 -2.91 -13.14 20.44
N ASP A 907 -1.95 -13.24 19.50
CA ASP A 907 -1.03 -12.19 19.06
C ASP A 907 -1.27 -11.84 17.57
N GLY A 908 -0.39 -11.04 16.98
CA GLY A 908 -0.42 -10.70 15.56
C GLY A 908 0.32 -11.74 14.69
N GLY A 909 0.13 -11.65 13.36
CA GLY A 909 0.83 -12.47 12.37
C GLY A 909 0.56 -13.97 12.51
N GLU A 910 1.60 -14.79 12.48
CA GLU A 910 1.51 -16.25 12.54
C GLU A 910 0.87 -16.79 13.84
N ASN A 911 1.02 -16.05 14.94
CA ASN A 911 0.44 -16.39 16.23
C ASN A 911 -0.99 -15.88 16.42
N GLY A 912 -1.53 -15.18 15.44
CA GLY A 912 -2.92 -14.72 15.36
C GLY A 912 -3.86 -15.70 14.67
N GLY A 913 -4.97 -15.17 14.20
CA GLY A 913 -5.90 -15.87 13.32
C GLY A 913 -6.81 -16.88 14.01
N THR A 914 -6.92 -16.84 15.33
CA THR A 914 -7.84 -17.69 16.11
C THR A 914 -8.85 -16.87 16.89
N VAL A 915 -10.02 -17.40 17.16
CA VAL A 915 -11.00 -16.78 18.07
C VAL A 915 -10.59 -17.08 19.48
N VAL A 916 -10.23 -16.03 20.23
CA VAL A 916 -9.74 -16.13 21.63
C VAL A 916 -10.90 -16.22 22.61
N ALA A 917 -11.91 -15.38 22.39
CA ALA A 917 -13.10 -15.31 23.20
C ALA A 917 -14.26 -14.66 22.42
N THR A 918 -15.48 -15.05 22.72
CA THR A 918 -16.73 -14.44 22.22
C THR A 918 -17.71 -14.26 23.36
N GLY A 919 -18.57 -13.26 23.28
CA GLY A 919 -19.59 -13.00 24.29
C GLY A 919 -19.78 -11.52 24.60
N THR A 920 -20.50 -11.21 25.67
CA THR A 920 -20.68 -9.83 26.16
C THR A 920 -19.35 -9.26 26.71
N PRO A 921 -19.21 -7.93 26.82
CA PRO A 921 -18.02 -7.31 27.44
C PRO A 921 -17.74 -7.87 28.84
N GLU A 922 -18.77 -8.18 29.61
CA GLU A 922 -18.67 -8.74 30.97
C GLU A 922 -18.12 -10.18 30.96
N GLU A 923 -18.42 -10.97 29.93
CA GLU A 923 -17.90 -12.32 29.73
C GLU A 923 -16.44 -12.28 29.25
N ILE A 924 -16.14 -11.41 28.27
CA ILE A 924 -14.77 -11.22 27.77
C ILE A 924 -13.84 -10.74 28.90
N ALA A 925 -14.30 -9.86 29.79
CA ALA A 925 -13.54 -9.39 30.95
C ALA A 925 -13.10 -10.52 31.93
N LYS A 926 -13.77 -11.69 31.89
CA LYS A 926 -13.39 -12.86 32.68
C LYS A 926 -12.36 -13.77 31.98
N SER A 927 -12.15 -13.59 30.69
CA SER A 927 -11.21 -14.42 29.91
C SER A 927 -9.75 -14.09 30.27
N LYS A 928 -9.03 -15.08 30.76
CA LYS A 928 -7.60 -14.94 31.09
C LYS A 928 -6.71 -14.85 29.83
N LYS A 929 -7.17 -15.36 28.68
CA LYS A 929 -6.42 -15.41 27.41
C LYS A 929 -6.60 -14.13 26.60
N SER A 930 -7.68 -13.38 26.80
CA SER A 930 -7.97 -12.16 26.07
C SER A 930 -7.19 -10.97 26.60
N TYR A 931 -6.39 -10.33 25.77
CA TYR A 931 -5.77 -9.05 26.12
C TYR A 931 -6.83 -7.96 26.23
N THR A 932 -7.76 -7.87 25.30
CA THR A 932 -8.91 -6.95 25.34
C THR A 932 -9.68 -7.11 26.65
N GLY A 933 -9.92 -8.38 27.09
CA GLY A 933 -10.60 -8.67 28.33
C GLY A 933 -9.91 -8.10 29.56
N LYS A 934 -8.57 -8.11 29.61
CA LYS A 934 -7.81 -7.53 30.73
C LYS A 934 -8.01 -6.02 30.87
N TYR A 935 -8.04 -5.29 29.74
CA TYR A 935 -8.26 -3.83 29.74
C TYR A 935 -9.72 -3.47 30.04
N ILE A 936 -10.68 -4.18 29.44
CA ILE A 936 -12.11 -3.98 29.74
C ILE A 936 -12.41 -4.24 31.21
N ALA A 937 -11.83 -5.27 31.82
CA ALA A 937 -12.02 -5.59 33.24
C ALA A 937 -11.63 -4.42 34.17
N LYS A 938 -10.61 -3.63 33.82
CA LYS A 938 -10.21 -2.44 34.56
C LYS A 938 -11.31 -1.37 34.51
N ILE A 939 -11.86 -1.11 33.32
CA ILE A 939 -12.89 -0.08 33.10
C ILE A 939 -14.20 -0.46 33.77
N LEU A 940 -14.62 -1.72 33.65
CA LEU A 940 -15.86 -2.19 34.29
C LEU A 940 -15.80 -2.22 35.83
N LYS A 941 -14.59 -2.37 36.39
CA LYS A 941 -14.35 -2.33 37.86
C LYS A 941 -14.27 -0.91 38.41
N SER A 942 -13.73 0.05 37.66
CA SER A 942 -13.58 1.44 38.14
C SER A 942 -14.93 2.14 38.41
N LYS A 943 -16.03 1.68 37.78
CA LYS A 943 -17.41 2.18 38.01
C LYS A 943 -18.13 1.50 39.17
N LYS A 944 -17.53 0.55 39.89
CA LYS A 944 -18.09 -0.04 41.11
C LYS A 944 -17.65 0.69 42.41
N LYS A 945 -16.78 1.67 42.29
CA LYS A 945 -16.39 2.60 43.33
C LYS A 945 -17.04 3.95 43.06
#